data_d24897cfce00deaf1d8a3223f6fdfeee
#
_entry.id   d24897cfce00deaf1d8a3223f6fdfeee
#
_cell.length_a   1.000
_cell.length_b   1.000
_cell.length_c   1.000
_cell.angle_alpha   90.00
_cell.angle_beta   90.00
_cell.angle_gamma   90.00
#
_symmetry.space_group_name_H-M   'P 1'
#
loop_
_entity.id
_entity.type
_entity.pdbx_description
1 polymer ?
#
loop_
_entity_poly.entity_id
_entity_poly.type
_entity_poly.pdbx_seq_one_letter_code
_entity_poly.pdbx_strand_id
1 'polypeptide(L)'
;TSAQFIVVAAPGDRVTAADYRDPIEQTVTDLGKVRGVLAATSPYDTHVTGMVSDDSSAAIVRLQFDGQASDVSAATKDTLRTAVSDLEKELPKGSRAVIGGDLFSMSIPAISITEGVGLVVALLVLIVAFRSFVVAGMPLLTAMLGVGVSMAAIFAATAFAPVSSTTPLLALMLGLAVGIDYALFIMARHQDQVRAGVDPEESASRATGTAGSAVVFAGITVLIALIGLGFAGIPFLTTMGIAAAVAVLIAVLIAVTLTPAILGFLKGRVVGRPVRPRRPRKGQQDATARRRFSERWVGGVTKHPVLVAIAIVLGLGVVAVPAASLALALPNSGVQPKGSEARENYDLTAEHFGPGFNGPLILTGTIVTSNDPVGLMNDLGDAVGKLPGVAEIALATPNETADTGIVQVIPTTAPDAPATADLVRELRSHHDEWLKKFGIDVKVTGFTAVAIDISDQLGAALLPFGIFVIGLSLVLLTIVFRSIWVPVTAALGYLLSIVAAFGVVSAVFEWGWFADALHVARVGPIISFMPIILMGVLFGLAMDYEVFLVSRMREDYVHDAGSRSPDRAERRAAALRAVRGGFTGSAKVVTAAGLIMFAVFVAFVPEGDSSLKPIALGLAAGIAIDAFLVRMTLIPALMAILGERAWEIPAWLERILPSVDIEGEAVERERHLAAWPGDDSVVAADDLVLADAGIDRLHIRLAPGAAAVLTGSSAGALRALSLAIAGRVTPDDGRLRVAGHLLPGRAAWVRSHVGAVVAADSGSLSADLSEALRGRPALVVIDGVDRLSRPERDQLAARLRDAHSSTAVLLTALAPEIALDVLTDAGRSPADVIDIDAPAALSSAPHGADE
;
A
#
# COMPACT_ATOMS: atom_id res chain seq x y z
N THR A 1 23.23 -5.09 26.58
CA THR A 1 23.82 -5.62 25.31
C THR A 1 25.20 -6.21 25.57
N SER A 2 25.68 -7.09 24.71
CA SER A 2 26.94 -7.78 24.86
C SER A 2 27.86 -7.62 23.63
N ALA A 3 29.14 -7.64 23.86
CA ALA A 3 30.14 -7.88 22.84
C ALA A 3 31.00 -9.09 23.27
N GLN A 4 31.63 -9.72 22.32
CA GLN A 4 32.60 -10.75 22.58
C GLN A 4 33.77 -10.63 21.60
N PHE A 5 34.93 -11.11 22.00
CA PHE A 5 35.97 -11.38 21.03
C PHE A 5 36.52 -12.79 21.21
N ILE A 6 36.89 -13.41 20.12
CA ILE A 6 37.49 -14.72 20.07
C ILE A 6 38.98 -14.57 19.76
N VAL A 7 39.81 -15.29 20.51
CA VAL A 7 41.24 -15.44 20.19
C VAL A 7 41.46 -16.87 19.74
N VAL A 8 42.05 -17.04 18.56
CA VAL A 8 42.46 -18.33 18.04
C VAL A 8 43.97 -18.40 18.03
N ALA A 9 44.56 -19.44 18.65
CA ALA A 9 46.00 -19.64 18.68
C ALA A 9 46.56 -20.02 17.32
N ALA A 10 47.86 -19.79 17.14
CA ALA A 10 48.58 -20.26 15.97
C ALA A 10 48.57 -21.81 15.91
N PRO A 11 48.61 -22.42 14.70
CA PRO A 11 48.59 -23.88 14.60
C PRO A 11 49.64 -24.58 15.45
N GLY A 12 49.15 -25.41 16.37
CA GLY A 12 50.03 -26.14 17.32
C GLY A 12 50.22 -25.48 18.69
N ASP A 13 49.81 -24.23 18.84
CA ASP A 13 49.86 -23.52 20.13
C ASP A 13 48.56 -23.70 20.91
N ARG A 14 48.58 -23.28 22.18
CA ARG A 14 47.41 -23.31 23.07
C ARG A 14 47.17 -21.94 23.67
N VAL A 15 45.92 -21.48 23.67
CA VAL A 15 45.53 -20.22 24.32
C VAL A 15 45.73 -20.18 25.83
N THR A 16 45.98 -21.34 26.45
CA THR A 16 46.30 -21.48 27.89
C THR A 16 47.77 -21.22 28.17
N ALA A 17 48.64 -21.13 27.16
CA ALA A 17 50.06 -20.82 27.37
C ALA A 17 50.25 -19.35 27.82
N ALA A 18 51.34 -19.05 28.55
CA ALA A 18 51.55 -17.72 29.10
C ALA A 18 51.60 -16.63 28.03
N ASP A 19 52.19 -16.93 26.86
CA ASP A 19 52.28 -16.00 25.72
C ASP A 19 50.93 -15.56 25.12
N TYR A 20 49.87 -16.28 25.45
CA TYR A 20 48.47 -15.96 25.10
C TYR A 20 47.70 -15.45 26.31
N ARG A 21 47.84 -16.14 27.45
CA ARG A 21 47.07 -15.87 28.64
C ARG A 21 47.33 -14.45 29.18
N ASP A 22 48.60 -14.06 29.32
CA ASP A 22 48.96 -12.78 29.91
C ASP A 22 48.44 -11.58 29.08
N PRO A 23 48.62 -11.52 27.75
CA PRO A 23 48.03 -10.48 26.92
C PRO A 23 46.50 -10.46 26.93
N ILE A 24 45.85 -11.63 26.95
CA ILE A 24 44.40 -11.73 27.04
C ILE A 24 43.89 -11.17 28.38
N GLU A 25 44.47 -11.60 29.52
CA GLU A 25 44.06 -11.10 30.83
C GLU A 25 44.31 -9.59 31.01
N GLN A 26 45.42 -9.08 30.44
CA GLN A 26 45.69 -7.64 30.40
C GLN A 26 44.62 -6.89 29.62
N THR A 27 44.29 -7.39 28.43
CA THR A 27 43.23 -6.79 27.56
C THR A 27 41.88 -6.82 28.26
N VAL A 28 41.50 -7.93 28.92
CA VAL A 28 40.27 -8.04 29.72
C VAL A 28 40.23 -6.97 30.82
N THR A 29 41.36 -6.81 31.55
CA THR A 29 41.49 -5.81 32.61
C THR A 29 41.33 -4.38 32.08
N ASP A 30 41.91 -4.07 30.92
CA ASP A 30 41.84 -2.73 30.35
C ASP A 30 40.48 -2.44 29.75
N LEU A 31 39.85 -3.43 29.11
CA LEU A 31 38.49 -3.32 28.58
C LEU A 31 37.42 -3.17 29.68
N GLY A 32 37.65 -3.78 30.83
CA GLY A 32 36.80 -3.60 32.04
C GLY A 32 36.75 -2.15 32.55
N LYS A 33 37.77 -1.32 32.23
CA LYS A 33 37.85 0.11 32.59
C LYS A 33 37.16 1.03 31.56
N VAL A 34 36.78 0.50 30.38
CA VAL A 34 36.15 1.30 29.33
C VAL A 34 34.77 1.75 29.76
N ARG A 35 34.49 3.02 29.55
CA ARG A 35 33.21 3.61 29.93
C ARG A 35 32.02 2.89 29.28
N GLY A 36 31.11 2.40 30.09
CA GLY A 36 29.91 1.68 29.66
C GLY A 36 30.04 0.15 29.71
N VAL A 37 31.24 -0.39 29.93
CA VAL A 37 31.43 -1.82 30.23
C VAL A 37 31.07 -2.07 31.68
N LEU A 38 30.10 -2.95 31.92
CA LEU A 38 29.67 -3.39 33.25
C LEU A 38 30.58 -4.51 33.79
N ALA A 39 30.91 -5.45 32.92
CA ALA A 39 31.75 -6.59 33.23
C ALA A 39 32.55 -7.04 32.01
N ALA A 40 33.79 -7.42 32.22
CA ALA A 40 34.65 -8.11 31.27
C ALA A 40 35.04 -9.46 31.88
N THR A 41 34.56 -10.54 31.25
CA THR A 41 34.77 -11.92 31.77
C THR A 41 35.95 -12.54 31.06
N SER A 42 36.94 -12.95 31.84
CA SER A 42 38.11 -13.67 31.38
C SER A 42 37.79 -15.13 31.03
N PRO A 43 38.35 -15.69 29.96
CA PRO A 43 38.19 -17.10 29.62
C PRO A 43 38.85 -18.05 30.65
N TYR A 44 39.68 -17.52 31.50
CA TYR A 44 40.39 -18.26 32.53
C TYR A 44 39.77 -18.13 33.93
N ASP A 45 38.60 -17.51 34.04
CA ASP A 45 37.87 -17.41 35.31
C ASP A 45 37.36 -18.79 35.71
N THR A 46 37.66 -19.18 36.96
CA THR A 46 37.32 -20.49 37.50
C THR A 46 35.82 -20.70 37.73
N HIS A 47 35.05 -19.64 37.70
CA HIS A 47 33.60 -19.68 37.90
C HIS A 47 32.82 -19.81 36.58
N VAL A 48 33.49 -19.71 35.43
CA VAL A 48 32.87 -19.78 34.10
C VAL A 48 33.52 -20.91 33.31
N THR A 49 32.74 -21.86 32.85
CA THR A 49 33.17 -22.98 31.99
C THR A 49 32.89 -22.71 30.53
N GLY A 50 33.55 -23.41 29.61
CA GLY A 50 33.30 -23.37 28.20
C GLY A 50 33.78 -22.10 27.48
N MET A 51 34.60 -21.26 28.13
CA MET A 51 35.21 -20.10 27.46
C MET A 51 36.56 -20.37 26.79
N VAL A 52 37.14 -21.54 27.05
CA VAL A 52 38.30 -22.09 26.34
C VAL A 52 37.84 -23.35 25.61
N SER A 53 38.16 -23.51 24.33
CA SER A 53 37.79 -24.67 23.55
C SER A 53 38.43 -25.98 24.14
N ASP A 54 37.81 -27.12 23.90
CA ASP A 54 38.22 -28.43 24.44
C ASP A 54 39.67 -28.77 24.06
N ASP A 55 40.09 -28.39 22.86
CA ASP A 55 41.44 -28.57 22.33
C ASP A 55 42.42 -27.45 22.77
N SER A 56 41.91 -26.44 23.49
CA SER A 56 42.64 -25.24 23.91
C SER A 56 43.16 -24.40 22.70
N SER A 57 42.57 -24.53 21.53
CA SER A 57 42.98 -23.78 20.36
C SER A 57 42.35 -22.37 20.29
N ALA A 58 41.27 -22.14 21.03
CA ALA A 58 40.57 -20.83 21.05
C ALA A 58 40.08 -20.46 22.45
N ALA A 59 39.93 -19.14 22.68
CA ALA A 59 39.33 -18.57 23.89
C ALA A 59 38.37 -17.44 23.54
N ILE A 60 37.25 -17.36 24.29
CA ILE A 60 36.25 -16.29 24.13
C ILE A 60 36.30 -15.38 25.35
N VAL A 61 36.32 -14.08 25.13
CA VAL A 61 36.15 -13.04 26.14
C VAL A 61 34.79 -12.39 25.93
N ARG A 62 34.02 -12.25 27.01
CA ARG A 62 32.71 -11.59 26.96
C ARG A 62 32.73 -10.24 27.66
N LEU A 63 32.09 -9.27 27.05
CA LEU A 63 31.92 -7.92 27.56
C LEU A 63 30.44 -7.62 27.69
N GLN A 64 30.02 -7.22 28.86
CA GLN A 64 28.64 -6.83 29.14
C GLN A 64 28.53 -5.33 29.25
N PHE A 65 27.49 -4.76 28.58
CA PHE A 65 27.21 -3.33 28.60
C PHE A 65 25.85 -3.05 29.24
N ASP A 66 25.71 -1.87 29.83
CA ASP A 66 24.41 -1.36 30.24
C ASP A 66 23.59 -0.88 29.06
N GLY A 67 22.28 -1.11 29.07
CA GLY A 67 21.35 -0.67 28.04
C GLY A 67 21.43 -1.43 26.71
N GLN A 68 20.95 -0.77 25.64
CA GLN A 68 20.86 -1.33 24.31
C GLN A 68 22.14 -1.05 23.49
N ALA A 69 22.32 -1.77 22.38
CA ALA A 69 23.48 -1.59 21.48
C ALA A 69 23.52 -0.19 20.82
N SER A 70 22.37 0.49 20.74
CA SER A 70 22.23 1.88 20.30
C SER A 70 22.79 2.90 21.30
N ASP A 71 22.83 2.55 22.58
CA ASP A 71 23.24 3.46 23.66
C ASP A 71 24.77 3.51 23.78
N VAL A 72 25.46 2.51 23.22
CA VAL A 72 26.92 2.44 23.20
C VAL A 72 27.48 3.32 22.09
N SER A 73 28.31 4.31 22.50
CA SER A 73 28.85 5.30 21.54
C SER A 73 29.76 4.68 20.49
N ALA A 74 29.82 5.30 19.31
CA ALA A 74 30.75 4.90 18.25
C ALA A 74 32.20 4.92 18.74
N ALA A 75 32.59 5.92 19.56
CA ALA A 75 33.92 6.01 20.13
C ALA A 75 34.22 4.81 21.05
N THR A 76 33.25 4.32 21.82
CA THR A 76 33.41 3.10 22.63
C THR A 76 33.65 1.90 21.72
N LYS A 77 32.83 1.73 20.67
CA LYS A 77 33.00 0.63 19.71
C LYS A 77 34.36 0.64 19.03
N ASP A 78 34.86 1.82 18.66
CA ASP A 78 36.18 1.97 18.03
C ASP A 78 37.32 1.68 19.05
N THR A 79 37.14 2.06 20.30
CA THR A 79 38.08 1.69 21.37
C THR A 79 38.19 0.17 21.54
N LEU A 80 37.06 -0.53 21.52
CA LEU A 80 37.03 -1.99 21.60
C LEU A 80 37.72 -2.64 20.40
N ARG A 81 37.44 -2.16 19.17
CA ARG A 81 38.13 -2.65 17.97
C ARG A 81 39.64 -2.46 18.02
N THR A 82 40.06 -1.29 18.45
CA THR A 82 41.46 -0.96 18.57
C THR A 82 42.15 -1.87 19.57
N ALA A 83 41.54 -2.07 20.74
CA ALA A 83 42.11 -2.95 21.80
C ALA A 83 42.25 -4.41 21.31
N VAL A 84 41.26 -4.95 20.59
CA VAL A 84 41.33 -6.33 20.06
C VAL A 84 42.33 -6.42 18.90
N SER A 85 42.44 -5.38 18.04
CA SER A 85 43.45 -5.34 16.97
C SER A 85 44.88 -5.19 17.54
N ASP A 86 45.05 -4.48 18.65
CA ASP A 86 46.36 -4.37 19.31
C ASP A 86 46.72 -5.67 20.02
N LEU A 87 45.75 -6.35 20.64
CA LEU A 87 45.95 -7.69 21.17
C LEU A 87 46.45 -8.66 20.11
N GLU A 88 45.82 -8.67 18.91
CA GLU A 88 46.23 -9.55 17.80
C GLU A 88 47.69 -9.33 17.38
N LYS A 89 48.19 -8.09 17.45
CA LYS A 89 49.62 -7.77 17.15
C LYS A 89 50.60 -8.22 18.26
N GLU A 90 50.13 -8.28 19.48
CA GLU A 90 50.91 -8.75 20.65
C GLU A 90 51.00 -10.28 20.72
N LEU A 91 50.02 -10.97 20.16
CA LEU A 91 49.95 -12.43 20.14
C LEU A 91 51.00 -13.05 19.18
N PRO A 92 51.36 -14.32 19.38
CA PRO A 92 52.26 -15.03 18.47
C PRO A 92 51.81 -14.99 17.03
N LYS A 93 52.78 -14.95 16.09
CA LYS A 93 52.45 -14.86 14.66
C LYS A 93 51.61 -16.04 14.15
N GLY A 94 50.51 -15.76 13.52
CA GLY A 94 49.58 -16.75 13.01
C GLY A 94 48.34 -16.92 13.91
N SER A 95 48.29 -16.19 15.00
CA SER A 95 47.10 -16.07 15.88
C SER A 95 46.12 -15.05 15.29
N ARG A 96 44.88 -15.15 15.69
CA ARG A 96 43.80 -14.23 15.28
C ARG A 96 43.03 -13.76 16.48
N ALA A 97 42.64 -12.48 16.51
CA ALA A 97 41.73 -11.96 17.52
C ALA A 97 40.63 -11.16 16.79
N VAL A 98 39.39 -11.61 16.92
CA VAL A 98 38.26 -11.04 16.16
C VAL A 98 37.13 -10.64 17.10
N ILE A 99 36.72 -9.39 17.02
CA ILE A 99 35.61 -8.85 17.81
C ILE A 99 34.26 -9.13 17.14
N GLY A 100 33.21 -9.35 17.96
CA GLY A 100 31.85 -9.60 17.48
C GLY A 100 30.81 -9.45 18.60
N GLY A 101 29.73 -10.20 18.49
CA GLY A 101 28.59 -10.13 19.40
C GLY A 101 27.53 -9.10 18.96
N ASP A 102 26.48 -8.94 19.77
CA ASP A 102 25.31 -8.13 19.42
C ASP A 102 25.65 -6.67 19.13
N LEU A 103 26.64 -6.13 19.85
CA LEU A 103 27.07 -4.74 19.71
C LEU A 103 27.60 -4.42 18.31
N PHE A 104 28.19 -5.41 17.62
CA PHE A 104 28.80 -5.27 16.30
C PHE A 104 27.95 -5.88 15.16
N SER A 105 26.82 -6.53 15.48
CA SER A 105 25.89 -7.08 14.52
C SER A 105 25.05 -6.01 13.79
N MET A 106 24.90 -4.82 14.39
CA MET A 106 24.16 -3.71 13.83
C MET A 106 25.07 -2.81 13.00
N SER A 107 24.95 -2.85 11.69
CA SER A 107 25.50 -1.84 10.78
C SER A 107 24.38 -0.91 10.30
N ILE A 108 24.67 0.39 10.24
CA ILE A 108 23.78 1.31 9.51
C ILE A 108 24.03 1.04 8.03
N PRO A 109 22.99 0.55 7.28
CA PRO A 109 23.19 0.24 5.89
C PRO A 109 23.53 1.50 5.10
N ALA A 110 24.64 1.50 4.40
CA ALA A 110 25.01 2.58 3.50
C ALA A 110 24.34 2.37 2.13
N ILE A 111 23.97 3.48 1.47
CA ILE A 111 23.47 3.44 0.09
C ILE A 111 24.57 2.87 -0.81
N SER A 112 24.29 1.77 -1.49
CA SER A 112 25.24 1.09 -2.36
C SER A 112 25.20 1.59 -3.80
N ILE A 113 26.23 1.27 -4.57
CA ILE A 113 26.30 1.61 -6.01
C ILE A 113 25.18 0.89 -6.79
N THR A 114 24.77 -0.28 -6.36
CA THR A 114 23.72 -1.07 -7.04
C THR A 114 22.35 -0.41 -7.00
N GLU A 115 22.03 0.31 -5.94
CA GLU A 115 20.81 1.13 -5.86
C GLU A 115 20.83 2.24 -6.90
N GLY A 116 22.00 2.87 -7.11
CA GLY A 116 22.21 3.83 -8.20
C GLY A 116 22.00 3.21 -9.59
N VAL A 117 22.46 1.98 -9.81
CA VAL A 117 22.21 1.23 -11.05
C VAL A 117 20.72 0.99 -11.28
N GLY A 118 19.97 0.62 -10.22
CA GLY A 118 18.51 0.46 -10.30
C GLY A 118 17.81 1.73 -10.74
N LEU A 119 18.23 2.88 -10.20
CA LEU A 119 17.70 4.18 -10.62
C LEU A 119 17.98 4.46 -12.11
N VAL A 120 19.18 4.14 -12.58
CA VAL A 120 19.56 4.30 -14.00
C VAL A 120 18.70 3.39 -14.89
N VAL A 121 18.47 2.13 -14.50
CA VAL A 121 17.59 1.21 -15.23
C VAL A 121 16.16 1.75 -15.25
N ALA A 122 15.63 2.22 -14.12
CA ALA A 122 14.32 2.84 -14.06
C ALA A 122 14.21 4.05 -14.99
N LEU A 123 15.24 4.91 -15.02
CA LEU A 123 15.31 6.04 -15.94
C LEU A 123 15.31 5.60 -17.41
N LEU A 124 16.06 4.55 -17.76
CA LEU A 124 16.07 4.01 -19.13
C LEU A 124 14.68 3.49 -19.54
N VAL A 125 14.01 2.76 -18.66
CA VAL A 125 12.64 2.29 -18.91
C VAL A 125 11.69 3.47 -19.12
N LEU A 126 11.78 4.51 -18.28
CA LEU A 126 11.00 5.74 -18.41
C LEU A 126 11.29 6.46 -19.73
N ILE A 127 12.54 6.55 -20.17
CA ILE A 127 12.91 7.14 -21.47
C ILE A 127 12.27 6.35 -22.62
N VAL A 128 12.27 5.04 -22.57
CA VAL A 128 11.64 4.18 -23.58
C VAL A 128 10.11 4.37 -23.56
N ALA A 129 9.49 4.44 -22.36
CA ALA A 129 8.05 4.62 -22.21
C ALA A 129 7.57 5.98 -22.72
N PHE A 130 8.22 7.06 -22.28
CA PHE A 130 7.83 8.44 -22.63
C PHE A 130 8.45 8.98 -23.92
N ARG A 131 9.54 8.37 -24.39
CA ARG A 131 10.34 8.83 -25.55
C ARG A 131 10.85 10.27 -25.39
N SER A 132 11.10 10.70 -24.15
CA SER A 132 11.61 12.03 -23.81
C SER A 132 12.44 11.92 -22.56
N PHE A 133 13.68 12.43 -22.59
CA PHE A 133 14.56 12.42 -21.42
C PHE A 133 14.03 13.34 -20.30
N VAL A 134 13.51 14.51 -20.66
CA VAL A 134 12.97 15.49 -19.70
C VAL A 134 11.77 14.91 -18.97
N VAL A 135 10.83 14.31 -19.70
CA VAL A 135 9.62 13.71 -19.14
C VAL A 135 9.96 12.50 -18.29
N ALA A 136 10.93 11.69 -18.72
CA ALA A 136 11.39 10.51 -17.98
C ALA A 136 12.10 10.87 -16.67
N GLY A 137 12.80 11.99 -16.61
CA GLY A 137 13.47 12.45 -15.38
C GLY A 137 12.53 12.96 -14.30
N MET A 138 11.30 13.37 -14.65
CA MET A 138 10.37 13.97 -13.70
C MET A 138 9.86 13.00 -12.60
N PRO A 139 9.37 11.78 -12.92
CA PRO A 139 8.95 10.84 -11.89
C PRO A 139 10.09 10.51 -10.93
N LEU A 140 11.30 10.42 -11.46
CA LEU A 140 12.47 10.15 -10.65
C LEU A 140 12.79 11.32 -9.71
N LEU A 141 12.74 12.55 -10.21
CA LEU A 141 12.98 13.75 -9.42
C LEU A 141 11.93 13.88 -8.30
N THR A 142 10.66 13.73 -8.63
CA THR A 142 9.57 13.83 -7.65
C THR A 142 9.63 12.73 -6.61
N ALA A 143 9.97 11.50 -6.99
CA ALA A 143 10.17 10.39 -6.07
C ALA A 143 11.37 10.62 -5.15
N MET A 144 12.50 11.10 -5.66
CA MET A 144 13.68 11.42 -4.84
C MET A 144 13.39 12.53 -3.82
N LEU A 145 12.64 13.56 -4.21
CA LEU A 145 12.18 14.59 -3.27
C LEU A 145 11.27 13.99 -2.19
N GLY A 146 10.35 13.12 -2.58
CA GLY A 146 9.47 12.40 -1.65
C GLY A 146 10.23 11.56 -0.64
N VAL A 147 11.20 10.81 -1.13
CA VAL A 147 12.09 10.00 -0.28
C VAL A 147 12.91 10.90 0.66
N GLY A 148 13.46 12.02 0.18
CA GLY A 148 14.20 12.96 1.01
C GLY A 148 13.35 13.51 2.17
N VAL A 149 12.10 13.91 1.88
CA VAL A 149 11.16 14.38 2.91
C VAL A 149 10.77 13.24 3.86
N SER A 150 10.57 12.03 3.34
CA SER A 150 10.23 10.85 4.16
C SER A 150 11.37 10.49 5.11
N MET A 151 12.61 10.49 4.60
CA MET A 151 13.79 10.26 5.44
C MET A 151 13.93 11.30 6.55
N ALA A 152 13.77 12.59 6.21
CA ALA A 152 13.80 13.65 7.20
C ALA A 152 12.71 13.46 8.28
N ALA A 153 11.51 13.05 7.89
CA ALA A 153 10.43 12.76 8.84
C ALA A 153 10.73 11.53 9.73
N ILE A 154 11.31 10.45 9.17
CA ILE A 154 11.68 9.25 9.92
C ILE A 154 12.81 9.58 10.90
N PHE A 155 13.86 10.31 10.47
CA PHE A 155 14.92 10.72 11.37
C PHE A 155 14.44 11.69 12.45
N ALA A 156 13.50 12.58 12.15
CA ALA A 156 12.87 13.41 13.18
C ALA A 156 12.06 12.57 14.19
N ALA A 157 11.41 11.49 13.73
CA ALA A 157 10.65 10.59 14.59
C ALA A 157 11.54 9.81 15.58
N THR A 158 12.84 9.60 15.29
CA THR A 158 13.77 8.94 16.21
C THR A 158 13.98 9.71 17.52
N ALA A 159 13.67 11.02 17.54
CA ALA A 159 13.67 11.82 18.76
C ALA A 159 12.56 11.45 19.76
N PHE A 160 11.50 10.76 19.29
CA PHE A 160 10.29 10.47 20.06
C PHE A 160 10.04 8.96 20.26
N ALA A 161 10.59 8.13 19.38
CA ALA A 161 10.37 6.69 19.41
C ALA A 161 11.59 5.92 18.88
N PRO A 162 11.88 4.72 19.40
CA PRO A 162 12.91 3.86 18.84
C PRO A 162 12.50 3.38 17.44
N VAL A 163 13.37 3.60 16.47
CA VAL A 163 13.16 3.19 15.07
C VAL A 163 14.24 2.18 14.69
N SER A 164 13.82 1.03 14.15
CA SER A 164 14.75 0.00 13.68
C SER A 164 15.64 0.52 12.54
N SER A 165 16.88 0.09 12.47
CA SER A 165 17.86 0.45 11.42
C SER A 165 17.40 0.03 10.01
N THR A 166 16.56 -0.98 9.89
CA THR A 166 15.98 -1.45 8.60
C THR A 166 14.82 -0.59 8.12
N THR A 167 14.16 0.18 9.02
CA THR A 167 12.99 1.00 8.70
C THR A 167 13.27 2.07 7.64
N PRO A 168 14.35 2.87 7.73
CA PRO A 168 14.67 3.87 6.70
C PRO A 168 14.86 3.26 5.32
N LEU A 169 15.52 2.11 5.21
CA LEU A 169 15.73 1.44 3.93
C LEU A 169 14.45 0.92 3.31
N LEU A 170 13.57 0.31 4.11
CA LEU A 170 12.26 -0.13 3.63
C LEU A 170 11.43 1.07 3.14
N ALA A 171 11.42 2.17 3.91
CA ALA A 171 10.71 3.38 3.55
C ALA A 171 11.29 4.04 2.28
N LEU A 172 12.63 4.04 2.11
CA LEU A 172 13.30 4.50 0.90
C LEU A 172 12.89 3.65 -0.31
N MET A 173 12.98 2.33 -0.19
CA MET A 173 12.65 1.38 -1.23
C MET A 173 11.19 1.53 -1.69
N LEU A 174 10.24 1.59 -0.75
CA LEU A 174 8.82 1.78 -1.03
C LEU A 174 8.51 3.18 -1.54
N GLY A 175 9.04 4.21 -0.90
CA GLY A 175 8.83 5.61 -1.30
C GLY A 175 9.32 5.89 -2.70
N LEU A 176 10.47 5.30 -3.09
CA LEU A 176 11.00 5.41 -4.43
C LEU A 176 10.12 4.68 -5.46
N ALA A 177 9.80 3.41 -5.21
CA ALA A 177 9.00 2.58 -6.11
C ALA A 177 7.61 3.18 -6.34
N VAL A 178 6.89 3.48 -5.26
CA VAL A 178 5.52 4.06 -5.30
C VAL A 178 5.54 5.48 -5.86
N GLY A 179 6.55 6.30 -5.48
CA GLY A 179 6.66 7.68 -5.95
C GLY A 179 6.87 7.77 -7.46
N ILE A 180 7.72 6.91 -8.03
CA ILE A 180 7.92 6.84 -9.48
C ILE A 180 6.63 6.38 -10.17
N ASP A 181 5.99 5.36 -9.63
CA ASP A 181 4.81 4.76 -10.25
C ASP A 181 3.61 5.73 -10.27
N TYR A 182 3.30 6.37 -9.17
CA TYR A 182 2.19 7.33 -9.09
C TYR A 182 2.40 8.55 -9.99
N ALA A 183 3.62 9.08 -10.02
CA ALA A 183 3.97 10.14 -10.97
C ALA A 183 3.85 9.66 -12.42
N LEU A 184 4.26 8.41 -12.72
CA LEU A 184 4.14 7.80 -14.05
C LEU A 184 2.68 7.78 -14.54
N PHE A 185 1.72 7.39 -13.70
CA PHE A 185 0.30 7.31 -14.07
C PHE A 185 -0.26 8.68 -14.47
N ILE A 186 -0.05 9.70 -13.64
CA ILE A 186 -0.52 11.06 -13.93
C ILE A 186 0.13 11.60 -15.21
N MET A 187 1.44 11.39 -15.36
CA MET A 187 2.20 11.87 -16.51
C MET A 187 1.84 11.16 -17.81
N ALA A 188 1.60 9.84 -17.76
CA ALA A 188 1.19 9.08 -18.95
C ALA A 188 -0.16 9.59 -19.46
N ARG A 189 -1.12 9.80 -18.54
CA ARG A 189 -2.44 10.34 -18.90
C ARG A 189 -2.34 11.75 -19.50
N HIS A 190 -1.56 12.62 -18.86
CA HIS A 190 -1.29 13.96 -19.36
C HIS A 190 -0.64 13.93 -20.76
N GLN A 191 0.38 13.11 -20.96
CA GLN A 191 1.05 13.01 -22.26
C GLN A 191 0.11 12.53 -23.36
N ASP A 192 -0.77 11.58 -23.08
CA ASP A 192 -1.73 11.06 -24.05
C ASP A 192 -2.78 12.12 -24.43
N GLN A 193 -3.26 12.91 -23.47
CA GLN A 193 -4.20 14.01 -23.71
C GLN A 193 -3.57 15.15 -24.52
N VAL A 194 -2.35 15.55 -24.19
CA VAL A 194 -1.64 16.61 -24.96
C VAL A 194 -1.34 16.14 -26.38
N ARG A 195 -1.02 14.86 -26.59
CA ARG A 195 -0.87 14.27 -27.93
C ARG A 195 -2.18 14.24 -28.72
N ALA A 196 -3.31 14.12 -28.03
CA ALA A 196 -4.64 14.22 -28.60
C ALA A 196 -5.07 15.67 -28.91
N GLY A 197 -4.23 16.68 -28.59
CA GLY A 197 -4.47 18.09 -28.88
C GLY A 197 -5.12 18.89 -27.73
N VAL A 198 -5.26 18.32 -26.56
CA VAL A 198 -5.74 19.04 -25.35
C VAL A 198 -4.67 20.04 -24.92
N ASP A 199 -5.10 21.25 -24.50
CA ASP A 199 -4.19 22.25 -23.96
C ASP A 199 -3.40 21.69 -22.78
N PRO A 200 -2.07 21.96 -22.65
CA PRO A 200 -1.25 21.38 -21.59
C PRO A 200 -1.69 21.73 -20.18
N GLU A 201 -2.16 22.94 -19.90
CA GLU A 201 -2.62 23.36 -18.57
C GLU A 201 -3.94 22.66 -18.22
N GLU A 202 -4.86 22.60 -19.18
CA GLU A 202 -6.10 21.85 -19.04
C GLU A 202 -5.85 20.36 -18.87
N SER A 203 -4.93 19.78 -19.66
CA SER A 203 -4.54 18.38 -19.55
C SER A 203 -3.92 18.04 -18.20
N ALA A 204 -3.09 18.92 -17.61
CA ALA A 204 -2.54 18.71 -16.28
C ALA A 204 -3.67 18.61 -15.22
N SER A 205 -4.64 19.51 -15.31
CA SER A 205 -5.82 19.49 -14.43
C SER A 205 -6.67 18.23 -14.61
N ARG A 206 -6.93 17.83 -15.87
CA ARG A 206 -7.70 16.61 -16.18
C ARG A 206 -7.00 15.34 -15.75
N ALA A 207 -5.69 15.24 -16.00
CA ALA A 207 -4.91 14.07 -15.58
C ALA A 207 -4.87 13.92 -14.07
N THR A 208 -4.81 15.04 -13.33
CA THR A 208 -4.86 15.01 -11.86
C THR A 208 -6.26 14.66 -11.36
N GLY A 209 -7.32 15.16 -12.00
CA GLY A 209 -8.71 14.84 -11.63
C GLY A 209 -9.09 13.37 -11.91
N THR A 210 -8.49 12.72 -12.90
CA THR A 210 -8.78 11.33 -13.29
C THR A 210 -7.76 10.35 -12.72
N ALA A 211 -6.53 10.37 -13.24
CA ALA A 211 -5.48 9.47 -12.75
C ALA A 211 -5.07 9.78 -11.30
N GLY A 212 -5.13 11.05 -10.86
CA GLY A 212 -4.81 11.43 -9.48
C GLY A 212 -5.83 10.91 -8.46
N SER A 213 -7.12 10.84 -8.77
CA SER A 213 -8.11 10.21 -7.88
C SER A 213 -7.85 8.72 -7.71
N ALA A 214 -7.47 8.01 -8.76
CA ALA A 214 -7.05 6.62 -8.68
C ALA A 214 -5.78 6.46 -7.83
N VAL A 215 -4.78 7.35 -7.98
CA VAL A 215 -3.56 7.38 -7.16
C VAL A 215 -3.86 7.62 -5.68
N VAL A 216 -4.79 8.53 -5.36
CA VAL A 216 -5.21 8.76 -3.97
C VAL A 216 -5.89 7.52 -3.38
N PHE A 217 -6.78 6.91 -4.13
CA PHE A 217 -7.45 5.67 -3.71
C PHE A 217 -6.42 4.55 -3.47
N ALA A 218 -5.54 4.33 -4.43
CA ALA A 218 -4.46 3.38 -4.37
C ALA A 218 -3.54 3.65 -3.16
N GLY A 219 -3.13 4.89 -2.95
CA GLY A 219 -2.33 5.29 -1.80
C GLY A 219 -3.02 5.01 -0.46
N ILE A 220 -4.32 5.26 -0.34
CA ILE A 220 -5.09 4.94 0.87
C ILE A 220 -5.10 3.43 1.14
N THR A 221 -5.23 2.59 0.11
CA THR A 221 -5.20 1.13 0.28
C THR A 221 -3.85 0.64 0.77
N VAL A 222 -2.75 1.18 0.22
CA VAL A 222 -1.38 0.88 0.69
C VAL A 222 -1.18 1.34 2.13
N LEU A 223 -1.63 2.56 2.47
CA LEU A 223 -1.56 3.10 3.84
C LEU A 223 -2.25 2.19 4.85
N ILE A 224 -3.48 1.75 4.56
CA ILE A 224 -4.23 0.87 5.45
C ILE A 224 -3.51 -0.48 5.61
N ALA A 225 -2.98 -1.05 4.53
CA ALA A 225 -2.25 -2.31 4.58
C ALA A 225 -0.95 -2.20 5.40
N LEU A 226 -0.20 -1.11 5.25
CA LEU A 226 1.04 -0.87 5.99
C LEU A 226 0.79 -0.59 7.48
N ILE A 227 -0.24 0.20 7.82
CA ILE A 227 -0.67 0.40 9.21
C ILE A 227 -1.17 -0.92 9.81
N GLY A 228 -1.79 -1.75 8.99
CA GLY A 228 -2.24 -3.10 9.35
C GLY A 228 -1.12 -4.02 9.84
N LEU A 229 0.16 -3.74 9.54
CA LEU A 229 1.30 -4.47 10.13
C LEU A 229 1.29 -4.45 11.67
N GLY A 230 0.64 -3.45 12.27
CA GLY A 230 0.42 -3.37 13.72
C GLY A 230 -0.42 -4.50 14.31
N PHE A 231 -1.24 -5.20 13.50
CA PHE A 231 -2.00 -6.38 13.96
C PHE A 231 -1.12 -7.55 14.40
N ALA A 232 0.16 -7.59 13.98
CA ALA A 232 1.10 -8.59 14.45
C ALA A 232 1.44 -8.46 15.95
N GLY A 233 1.09 -7.33 16.59
CA GLY A 233 1.32 -7.07 18.00
C GLY A 233 2.80 -6.89 18.39
N ILE A 234 3.68 -6.66 17.41
CA ILE A 234 5.12 -6.50 17.61
C ILE A 234 5.49 -5.02 17.39
N PRO A 235 6.03 -4.34 18.43
CA PRO A 235 6.26 -2.89 18.39
C PRO A 235 7.15 -2.41 17.23
N PHE A 236 8.25 -3.10 16.94
CA PHE A 236 9.15 -2.68 15.86
C PHE A 236 8.51 -2.81 14.48
N LEU A 237 7.64 -3.81 14.27
CA LEU A 237 6.91 -3.99 13.01
C LEU A 237 5.84 -2.93 12.83
N THR A 238 5.19 -2.53 13.92
CA THR A 238 4.24 -1.42 13.93
C THR A 238 4.91 -0.09 13.56
N THR A 239 6.06 0.22 14.18
CA THR A 239 6.81 1.46 13.86
C THR A 239 7.32 1.45 12.42
N MET A 240 7.78 0.31 11.93
CA MET A 240 8.21 0.13 10.54
C MET A 240 7.04 0.30 9.56
N GLY A 241 5.87 -0.27 9.87
CA GLY A 241 4.65 -0.11 9.06
C GLY A 241 4.19 1.34 9.00
N ILE A 242 4.19 2.05 10.12
CA ILE A 242 3.83 3.48 10.19
C ILE A 242 4.83 4.32 9.38
N ALA A 243 6.13 4.08 9.52
CA ALA A 243 7.16 4.82 8.77
C ALA A 243 7.02 4.61 7.25
N ALA A 244 6.78 3.38 6.82
CA ALA A 244 6.51 3.05 5.42
C ALA A 244 5.21 3.71 4.93
N ALA A 245 4.15 3.73 5.75
CA ALA A 245 2.90 4.41 5.46
C ALA A 245 3.12 5.93 5.29
N VAL A 246 3.91 6.57 6.14
CA VAL A 246 4.27 7.99 6.01
C VAL A 246 5.02 8.25 4.70
N ALA A 247 5.95 7.38 4.32
CA ALA A 247 6.67 7.50 3.05
C ALA A 247 5.73 7.41 1.84
N VAL A 248 4.78 6.48 1.86
CA VAL A 248 3.76 6.36 0.81
C VAL A 248 2.82 7.56 0.80
N LEU A 249 2.39 8.06 1.97
CA LEU A 249 1.56 9.27 2.07
C LEU A 249 2.25 10.48 1.43
N ILE A 250 3.53 10.69 1.73
CA ILE A 250 4.33 11.77 1.15
C ILE A 250 4.45 11.58 -0.37
N ALA A 251 4.67 10.34 -0.85
CA ALA A 251 4.71 10.05 -2.29
C ALA A 251 3.39 10.39 -2.99
N VAL A 252 2.24 10.04 -2.40
CA VAL A 252 0.90 10.40 -2.90
C VAL A 252 0.72 11.92 -2.95
N LEU A 253 1.03 12.62 -1.86
CA LEU A 253 0.90 14.07 -1.79
C LEU A 253 1.75 14.76 -2.87
N ILE A 254 2.97 14.32 -3.08
CA ILE A 254 3.86 14.83 -4.13
C ILE A 254 3.29 14.51 -5.52
N ALA A 255 2.77 13.31 -5.72
CA ALA A 255 2.20 12.91 -7.01
C ALA A 255 0.99 13.78 -7.39
N VAL A 256 0.11 14.13 -6.44
CA VAL A 256 -1.10 14.91 -6.73
C VAL A 256 -0.91 16.43 -6.63
N THR A 257 0.22 16.91 -6.11
CA THR A 257 0.49 18.36 -5.96
C THR A 257 1.68 18.81 -6.80
N LEU A 258 2.88 18.31 -6.52
CA LEU A 258 4.11 18.74 -7.17
C LEU A 258 4.15 18.28 -8.64
N THR A 259 3.74 17.04 -8.93
CA THR A 259 3.77 16.51 -10.30
C THR A 259 2.93 17.37 -11.24
N PRO A 260 1.63 17.68 -10.99
CA PRO A 260 0.86 18.55 -11.87
C PRO A 260 1.39 19.98 -11.93
N ALA A 261 1.97 20.52 -10.85
CA ALA A 261 2.61 21.83 -10.87
C ALA A 261 3.78 21.87 -11.86
N ILE A 262 4.65 20.85 -11.85
CA ILE A 262 5.77 20.73 -12.79
C ILE A 262 5.25 20.54 -14.23
N LEU A 263 4.17 19.77 -14.44
CA LEU A 263 3.56 19.58 -15.75
C LEU A 263 3.04 20.91 -16.33
N GLY A 264 2.43 21.75 -15.51
CA GLY A 264 2.00 23.10 -15.89
C GLY A 264 3.17 23.99 -16.34
N PHE A 265 4.33 23.88 -15.68
CA PHE A 265 5.55 24.61 -16.07
C PHE A 265 6.14 24.13 -17.41
N LEU A 266 6.07 22.85 -17.69
CA LEU A 266 6.69 22.27 -18.89
C LEU A 266 5.89 22.51 -20.17
N LYS A 267 4.59 22.77 -20.06
CA LYS A 267 3.68 23.02 -21.19
C LYS A 267 3.85 21.99 -22.32
N GLY A 268 3.89 22.42 -23.57
CA GLY A 268 4.01 21.54 -24.75
C GLY A 268 5.33 20.74 -24.87
N ARG A 269 6.34 20.97 -24.00
CA ARG A 269 7.59 20.20 -24.00
C ARG A 269 7.41 18.75 -23.56
N VAL A 270 6.27 18.42 -22.95
CA VAL A 270 5.91 17.06 -22.49
C VAL A 270 5.64 16.10 -23.64
N VAL A 271 5.29 16.59 -24.84
CA VAL A 271 4.87 15.74 -25.98
C VAL A 271 5.99 14.85 -26.51
N GLY A 272 7.24 15.21 -26.29
CA GLY A 272 8.40 14.52 -26.89
C GLY A 272 8.51 14.75 -28.41
N ARG A 273 9.52 14.15 -29.03
CA ARG A 273 9.69 14.28 -30.48
C ARG A 273 8.56 13.55 -31.21
N PRO A 274 7.83 14.22 -32.12
CA PRO A 274 6.82 13.56 -32.93
C PRO A 274 7.47 12.45 -33.76
N VAL A 275 6.86 11.27 -33.75
CA VAL A 275 7.24 10.21 -34.69
C VAL A 275 6.92 10.73 -36.07
N ARG A 276 7.94 11.12 -36.86
CA ARG A 276 7.76 11.44 -38.26
C ARG A 276 7.07 10.23 -38.92
N PRO A 277 5.87 10.39 -39.49
CA PRO A 277 5.25 9.31 -40.23
C PRO A 277 6.24 8.92 -41.36
N ARG A 278 6.69 7.65 -41.34
CA ARG A 278 7.42 7.13 -42.51
C ARG A 278 6.49 7.33 -43.70
N ARG A 279 6.94 8.15 -44.65
CA ARG A 279 6.23 8.35 -45.93
C ARG A 279 5.84 6.97 -46.46
N PRO A 280 4.55 6.72 -46.77
CA PRO A 280 4.15 5.46 -47.37
C PRO A 280 4.92 5.31 -48.68
N ARG A 281 5.67 4.24 -48.82
CA ARG A 281 6.26 3.86 -50.12
C ARG A 281 5.10 3.62 -51.07
N LYS A 282 5.05 4.40 -52.17
CA LYS A 282 4.12 4.17 -53.28
C LYS A 282 4.20 2.69 -53.71
N GLY A 283 3.13 1.92 -53.57
CA GLY A 283 3.02 0.54 -54.05
C GLY A 283 2.59 -0.52 -53.01
N GLN A 284 2.25 -0.16 -51.78
CA GLN A 284 1.70 -1.10 -50.77
C GLN A 284 0.26 -0.70 -50.42
N GLN A 285 -0.65 -0.99 -51.34
CA GLN A 285 -2.05 -1.27 -51.01
C GLN A 285 -2.05 -2.60 -50.26
N ASP A 286 -2.78 -2.67 -49.10
CA ASP A 286 -2.88 -3.82 -48.20
C ASP A 286 -1.68 -4.15 -47.34
N ALA A 287 -1.21 -3.16 -46.58
CA ALA A 287 -0.59 -3.49 -45.28
C ALA A 287 -1.71 -3.55 -44.24
N THR A 288 -2.29 -4.72 -44.00
CA THR A 288 -3.00 -5.06 -42.78
C THR A 288 -2.23 -4.46 -41.62
N ALA A 289 -2.84 -3.45 -40.96
CA ALA A 289 -2.19 -2.76 -39.82
C ALA A 289 -1.58 -3.81 -38.91
N ARG A 290 -0.26 -3.78 -38.73
CA ARG A 290 0.41 -4.75 -37.83
C ARG A 290 -0.22 -4.58 -36.48
N ARG A 291 -1.09 -5.52 -36.11
CA ARG A 291 -1.73 -5.56 -34.79
C ARG A 291 -0.65 -5.36 -33.74
N ARG A 292 -0.87 -4.41 -32.81
CA ARG A 292 0.04 -4.14 -31.71
C ARG A 292 0.30 -5.44 -30.92
N PHE A 293 1.45 -5.58 -30.32
CA PHE A 293 1.76 -6.78 -29.52
C PHE A 293 0.69 -7.06 -28.46
N SER A 294 0.20 -6.02 -27.78
CA SER A 294 -0.88 -6.11 -26.78
C SER A 294 -2.18 -6.69 -27.35
N GLU A 295 -2.55 -6.32 -28.59
CA GLU A 295 -3.74 -6.86 -29.27
C GLU A 295 -3.59 -8.35 -29.61
N ARG A 296 -2.39 -8.76 -30.01
CA ARG A 296 -2.09 -10.18 -30.28
C ARG A 296 -2.10 -10.99 -29.00
N TRP A 297 -1.51 -10.43 -27.94
CA TRP A 297 -1.42 -11.10 -26.63
C TRP A 297 -2.81 -11.34 -26.06
N VAL A 298 -3.62 -10.26 -25.85
CA VAL A 298 -4.96 -10.41 -25.30
C VAL A 298 -5.88 -11.23 -26.22
N GLY A 299 -5.71 -11.11 -27.54
CA GLY A 299 -6.42 -11.95 -28.50
C GLY A 299 -6.12 -13.44 -28.34
N GLY A 300 -4.86 -13.82 -28.09
CA GLY A 300 -4.44 -15.19 -27.76
C GLY A 300 -5.01 -15.66 -26.42
N VAL A 301 -4.87 -14.85 -25.38
CA VAL A 301 -5.37 -15.14 -24.03
C VAL A 301 -6.90 -15.36 -24.04
N THR A 302 -7.64 -14.44 -24.66
CA THR A 302 -9.11 -14.51 -24.70
C THR A 302 -9.65 -15.55 -25.69
N LYS A 303 -8.82 -16.12 -26.59
CA LYS A 303 -9.21 -17.21 -27.49
C LYS A 303 -9.30 -18.55 -26.77
N HIS A 304 -8.39 -18.80 -25.84
CA HIS A 304 -8.33 -20.04 -25.05
C HIS A 304 -8.23 -19.74 -23.54
N PRO A 305 -9.22 -19.01 -22.96
CA PRO A 305 -9.05 -18.43 -21.64
C PRO A 305 -8.91 -19.47 -20.52
N VAL A 306 -9.64 -20.59 -20.60
CA VAL A 306 -9.59 -21.66 -19.59
C VAL A 306 -8.22 -22.35 -19.59
N LEU A 307 -7.68 -22.64 -20.77
CA LEU A 307 -6.37 -23.29 -20.88
C LEU A 307 -5.27 -22.36 -20.34
N VAL A 308 -5.33 -21.08 -20.67
CA VAL A 308 -4.39 -20.07 -20.18
C VAL A 308 -4.49 -19.95 -18.66
N ALA A 309 -5.70 -19.87 -18.11
CA ALA A 309 -5.88 -19.78 -16.66
C ALA A 309 -5.31 -21.00 -15.93
N ILE A 310 -5.60 -22.20 -16.42
CA ILE A 310 -5.06 -23.44 -15.84
C ILE A 310 -3.52 -23.47 -15.95
N ALA A 311 -2.96 -23.09 -17.10
CA ALA A 311 -1.51 -23.10 -17.30
C ALA A 311 -0.80 -22.11 -16.32
N ILE A 312 -1.36 -20.92 -16.11
CA ILE A 312 -0.81 -19.95 -15.16
C ILE A 312 -0.94 -20.44 -13.72
N VAL A 313 -2.10 -20.97 -13.32
CA VAL A 313 -2.30 -21.48 -11.96
C VAL A 313 -1.37 -22.66 -11.66
N LEU A 314 -1.23 -23.60 -12.59
CA LEU A 314 -0.32 -24.74 -12.43
C LEU A 314 1.15 -24.27 -12.44
N GLY A 315 1.52 -23.39 -13.35
CA GLY A 315 2.88 -22.85 -13.42
C GLY A 315 3.28 -22.10 -12.14
N LEU A 316 2.41 -21.23 -11.62
CA LEU A 316 2.66 -20.55 -10.35
C LEU A 316 2.57 -21.51 -9.16
N GLY A 317 1.72 -22.53 -9.22
CA GLY A 317 1.70 -23.62 -8.24
C GLY A 317 3.03 -24.33 -8.12
N VAL A 318 3.70 -24.61 -9.24
CA VAL A 318 5.05 -25.20 -9.24
C VAL A 318 6.08 -24.24 -8.64
N VAL A 319 6.03 -22.96 -8.99
CA VAL A 319 6.90 -21.94 -8.41
C VAL A 319 6.67 -21.79 -6.91
N ALA A 320 5.48 -22.03 -6.44
CA ALA A 320 5.10 -21.97 -5.02
C ALA A 320 5.57 -23.18 -4.18
N VAL A 321 5.98 -24.29 -4.80
CA VAL A 321 6.38 -25.51 -4.07
C VAL A 321 7.44 -25.26 -2.99
N PRO A 322 8.52 -24.47 -3.23
CA PRO A 322 9.52 -24.22 -2.21
C PRO A 322 8.98 -23.46 -0.97
N ALA A 323 7.88 -22.74 -1.11
CA ALA A 323 7.26 -22.05 0.03
C ALA A 323 6.78 -23.01 1.15
N ALA A 324 6.60 -24.29 0.83
CA ALA A 324 6.24 -25.31 1.81
C ALA A 324 7.37 -25.64 2.80
N SER A 325 8.63 -25.32 2.44
CA SER A 325 9.80 -25.48 3.32
C SER A 325 10.18 -24.18 4.06
N LEU A 326 9.37 -23.12 3.96
CA LEU A 326 9.68 -21.79 4.52
C LEU A 326 9.95 -21.89 6.03
N ALA A 327 11.21 -21.77 6.41
CA ALA A 327 11.68 -21.68 7.79
C ALA A 327 11.97 -20.21 8.14
N LEU A 328 11.45 -19.77 9.28
CA LEU A 328 11.55 -18.39 9.71
C LEU A 328 12.43 -18.27 10.96
N ALA A 329 13.37 -17.32 10.96
CA ALA A 329 14.17 -16.99 12.11
C ALA A 329 14.49 -15.48 12.14
N LEU A 330 14.79 -14.93 13.33
CA LEU A 330 15.36 -13.59 13.39
C LEU A 330 16.83 -13.62 12.93
N PRO A 331 17.35 -12.54 12.30
CA PRO A 331 18.72 -12.50 11.83
C PRO A 331 19.70 -12.53 13.00
N ASN A 332 20.78 -13.28 12.83
CA ASN A 332 21.92 -13.32 13.73
C ASN A 332 23.21 -12.89 13.00
N SER A 333 24.35 -12.84 13.68
CA SER A 333 25.62 -12.47 13.07
C SER A 333 26.05 -13.40 11.92
N GLY A 334 25.53 -14.62 11.86
CA GLY A 334 25.80 -15.58 10.79
C GLY A 334 25.21 -15.22 9.41
N VAL A 335 24.27 -14.26 9.32
CA VAL A 335 23.75 -13.76 8.02
C VAL A 335 24.47 -12.48 7.55
N GLN A 336 25.39 -11.94 8.33
CA GLN A 336 26.18 -10.79 7.94
C GLN A 336 27.10 -11.10 6.74
N PRO A 337 27.53 -10.08 5.96
CA PRO A 337 28.43 -10.30 4.82
C PRO A 337 29.72 -11.02 5.23
N LYS A 338 30.19 -11.93 4.37
CA LYS A 338 31.49 -12.60 4.56
C LYS A 338 32.60 -11.56 4.67
N GLY A 339 33.48 -11.70 5.66
CA GLY A 339 34.55 -10.77 5.94
C GLY A 339 34.19 -9.58 6.85
N SER A 340 32.95 -9.47 7.35
CA SER A 340 32.64 -8.58 8.46
C SER A 340 33.12 -9.17 9.79
N GLU A 341 33.54 -8.30 10.72
CA GLU A 341 34.01 -8.71 12.06
C GLU A 341 32.99 -9.60 12.78
N ALA A 342 31.72 -9.20 12.76
CA ALA A 342 30.66 -9.96 13.43
C ALA A 342 30.46 -11.35 12.80
N ARG A 343 30.57 -11.48 11.46
CA ARG A 343 30.44 -12.76 10.79
C ARG A 343 31.64 -13.65 11.04
N GLU A 344 32.84 -13.11 11.00
CA GLU A 344 34.05 -13.84 11.22
C GLU A 344 34.16 -14.37 12.65
N ASN A 345 33.77 -13.54 13.63
CA ASN A 345 33.65 -13.99 15.03
C ASN A 345 32.62 -15.11 15.16
N TYR A 346 31.46 -15.01 14.52
CA TYR A 346 30.43 -16.05 14.53
C TYR A 346 30.94 -17.37 13.95
N ASP A 347 31.61 -17.31 12.81
CA ASP A 347 32.11 -18.51 12.11
C ASP A 347 33.22 -19.18 12.91
N LEU A 348 34.19 -18.41 13.49
CA LEU A 348 35.24 -18.93 14.35
C LEU A 348 34.70 -19.51 15.64
N THR A 349 33.70 -18.88 16.24
CA THR A 349 33.01 -19.42 17.43
C THR A 349 32.34 -20.75 17.10
N ALA A 350 31.65 -20.85 15.95
CA ALA A 350 31.03 -22.11 15.53
C ALA A 350 32.04 -23.21 15.24
N GLU A 351 33.23 -22.86 14.68
CA GLU A 351 34.27 -23.78 14.31
C GLU A 351 34.97 -24.39 15.56
N HIS A 352 35.33 -23.54 16.52
CA HIS A 352 36.15 -23.99 17.68
C HIS A 352 35.33 -24.43 18.89
N PHE A 353 34.11 -23.93 19.08
CA PHE A 353 33.25 -24.21 20.21
C PHE A 353 31.96 -24.95 19.86
N GLY A 354 31.64 -24.98 18.56
CA GLY A 354 30.37 -25.50 18.11
C GLY A 354 29.31 -24.43 17.87
N PRO A 355 28.33 -24.71 17.00
CA PRO A 355 27.36 -23.71 16.50
C PRO A 355 26.45 -23.13 17.59
N GLY A 356 26.20 -23.88 18.68
CA GLY A 356 25.33 -23.45 19.77
C GLY A 356 25.91 -22.34 20.65
N PHE A 357 27.23 -22.19 20.69
CA PHE A 357 27.90 -21.10 21.44
C PHE A 357 27.54 -19.71 20.93
N ASN A 358 27.07 -19.60 19.68
CA ASN A 358 26.57 -18.36 19.11
C ASN A 358 25.15 -17.97 19.59
N GLY A 359 24.49 -18.84 20.36
CA GLY A 359 23.14 -18.58 20.80
C GLY A 359 22.77 -19.32 22.10
N PRO A 360 23.43 -19.01 23.21
CA PRO A 360 23.13 -19.66 24.49
C PRO A 360 21.68 -19.35 24.92
N LEU A 361 21.04 -20.33 25.54
CA LEU A 361 19.77 -20.19 26.21
C LEU A 361 20.00 -19.90 27.69
N ILE A 362 19.13 -19.15 28.32
CA ILE A 362 19.22 -18.79 29.73
C ILE A 362 17.96 -19.32 30.43
N LEU A 363 18.15 -20.15 31.43
CA LEU A 363 17.10 -20.50 32.36
C LEU A 363 17.27 -19.64 33.62
N THR A 364 16.19 -19.07 34.10
CA THR A 364 16.21 -18.24 35.30
C THR A 364 14.97 -18.48 36.14
N GLY A 365 15.12 -18.29 37.46
CA GLY A 365 14.02 -18.43 38.39
C GLY A 365 14.39 -17.91 39.79
N THR A 366 13.36 -17.62 40.58
CA THR A 366 13.53 -17.13 41.96
C THR A 366 13.92 -18.28 42.88
N ILE A 367 15.01 -18.10 43.65
CA ILE A 367 15.59 -19.10 44.53
C ILE A 367 15.64 -18.64 46.00
N VAL A 368 14.93 -17.56 46.35
CA VAL A 368 14.89 -16.95 47.70
C VAL A 368 14.58 -17.95 48.83
N THR A 369 13.88 -19.03 48.53
CA THR A 369 13.48 -20.05 49.52
C THR A 369 14.53 -21.13 49.72
N SER A 370 15.63 -21.11 48.98
CA SER A 370 16.68 -22.13 49.08
C SER A 370 17.64 -21.82 50.25
N ASN A 371 17.98 -22.87 51.03
CA ASN A 371 19.02 -22.81 52.04
C ASN A 371 20.43 -23.11 51.48
N ASP A 372 20.48 -23.65 50.25
CA ASP A 372 21.71 -23.92 49.50
C ASP A 372 21.51 -23.48 48.05
N PRO A 373 21.62 -22.17 47.77
CA PRO A 373 21.42 -21.65 46.40
C PRO A 373 22.39 -22.20 45.36
N VAL A 374 23.65 -22.43 45.74
CA VAL A 374 24.69 -22.94 44.84
C VAL A 374 24.44 -24.42 44.50
N GLY A 375 24.19 -25.25 45.52
CA GLY A 375 23.83 -26.65 45.29
C GLY A 375 22.56 -26.80 44.45
N LEU A 376 21.56 -26.01 44.74
CA LEU A 376 20.30 -26.01 43.97
C LEU A 376 20.52 -25.68 42.47
N MET A 377 21.38 -24.71 42.17
CA MET A 377 21.67 -24.33 40.78
C MET A 377 22.51 -25.40 40.08
N ASN A 378 23.44 -26.04 40.76
CA ASN A 378 24.20 -27.15 40.20
C ASN A 378 23.28 -28.36 39.89
N ASP A 379 22.39 -28.72 40.84
CA ASP A 379 21.42 -29.80 40.63
C ASP A 379 20.47 -29.53 39.43
N LEU A 380 20.04 -28.28 39.29
CA LEU A 380 19.23 -27.87 38.11
C LEU A 380 20.07 -27.95 36.84
N GLY A 381 21.31 -27.44 36.86
CA GLY A 381 22.24 -27.52 35.74
C GLY A 381 22.49 -28.97 35.30
N ASP A 382 22.73 -29.86 36.22
CA ASP A 382 22.91 -31.31 35.98
C ASP A 382 21.66 -31.98 35.39
N ALA A 383 20.49 -31.54 35.83
CA ALA A 383 19.24 -32.06 35.25
C ALA A 383 19.02 -31.58 33.80
N VAL A 384 19.29 -30.31 33.55
CA VAL A 384 19.20 -29.70 32.22
C VAL A 384 20.26 -30.26 31.27
N GLY A 385 21.49 -30.46 31.74
CA GLY A 385 22.58 -30.98 30.94
C GLY A 385 22.38 -32.41 30.39
N LYS A 386 21.42 -33.16 30.96
CA LYS A 386 21.05 -34.50 30.49
C LYS A 386 20.02 -34.52 29.36
N LEU A 387 19.43 -33.35 29.03
CA LEU A 387 18.42 -33.28 28.00
C LEU A 387 19.05 -33.40 26.61
N PRO A 388 18.35 -34.06 25.68
CA PRO A 388 18.81 -34.12 24.28
C PRO A 388 18.82 -32.73 23.64
N GLY A 389 19.88 -32.43 22.92
CA GLY A 389 20.04 -31.11 22.28
C GLY A 389 20.82 -30.09 23.13
N VAL A 390 21.15 -30.41 24.37
CA VAL A 390 22.10 -29.65 25.21
C VAL A 390 23.51 -30.14 24.92
N ALA A 391 24.42 -29.24 24.58
CA ALA A 391 25.85 -29.55 24.41
C ALA A 391 26.58 -29.42 25.72
N GLU A 392 26.33 -28.33 26.46
CA GLU A 392 27.06 -28.00 27.69
C GLU A 392 26.24 -27.05 28.56
N ILE A 393 26.48 -27.05 29.85
CA ILE A 393 26.05 -26.05 30.83
C ILE A 393 27.23 -25.11 31.11
N ALA A 394 27.19 -23.94 30.48
CA ALA A 394 28.30 -22.98 30.59
C ALA A 394 28.35 -22.26 31.95
N LEU A 395 27.20 -22.12 32.62
CA LEU A 395 27.09 -21.45 33.91
C LEU A 395 25.86 -21.95 34.65
N ALA A 396 25.99 -22.26 35.93
CA ALA A 396 24.88 -22.52 36.84
C ALA A 396 25.17 -21.83 38.16
N THR A 397 24.56 -20.67 38.40
CA THR A 397 24.94 -19.84 39.57
C THR A 397 23.76 -19.03 40.10
N PRO A 398 23.68 -18.78 41.45
CA PRO A 398 22.85 -17.71 41.98
C PRO A 398 23.45 -16.34 41.65
N ASN A 399 22.63 -15.28 41.68
CA ASN A 399 23.13 -13.90 41.73
C ASN A 399 23.74 -13.58 43.12
N GLU A 400 24.38 -12.40 43.24
CA GLU A 400 25.06 -11.97 44.48
C GLU A 400 24.14 -11.90 45.71
N THR A 401 22.85 -11.61 45.50
CA THR A 401 21.84 -11.54 46.55
C THR A 401 21.19 -12.88 46.86
N ALA A 402 21.51 -13.92 46.09
CA ALA A 402 20.96 -15.27 46.20
C ALA A 402 19.40 -15.31 46.13
N ASP A 403 18.80 -14.36 45.43
CA ASP A 403 17.35 -14.31 45.18
C ASP A 403 16.95 -14.85 43.83
N THR A 404 17.87 -14.86 42.89
CA THR A 404 17.64 -15.29 41.48
C THR A 404 18.75 -16.25 41.06
N GLY A 405 18.36 -17.34 40.41
CA GLY A 405 19.30 -18.30 39.83
C GLY A 405 19.33 -18.21 38.30
N ILE A 406 20.50 -18.50 37.72
CA ILE A 406 20.73 -18.51 36.28
C ILE A 406 21.43 -19.81 35.89
N VAL A 407 20.89 -20.49 34.85
CA VAL A 407 21.58 -21.59 34.15
C VAL A 407 21.74 -21.21 32.69
N GLN A 408 22.96 -21.12 32.21
CA GLN A 408 23.28 -20.88 30.82
C GLN A 408 23.52 -22.19 30.10
N VAL A 409 22.66 -22.49 29.15
CA VAL A 409 22.63 -23.73 28.37
C VAL A 409 23.16 -23.47 26.97
N ILE A 410 24.11 -24.24 26.54
CA ILE A 410 24.63 -24.23 25.16
C ILE A 410 23.91 -25.31 24.36
N PRO A 411 23.15 -24.97 23.31
CA PRO A 411 22.55 -25.95 22.39
C PRO A 411 23.61 -26.70 21.58
N THR A 412 23.30 -27.88 21.09
CA THR A 412 24.13 -28.57 20.08
C THR A 412 24.06 -27.95 18.67
N THR A 413 23.02 -27.17 18.42
CA THR A 413 22.72 -26.59 17.09
C THR A 413 22.76 -25.07 17.13
N ALA A 414 22.86 -24.46 15.93
CA ALA A 414 22.87 -23.00 15.77
C ALA A 414 21.57 -22.33 16.28
N PRO A 415 21.62 -21.07 16.70
CA PRO A 415 20.49 -20.36 17.30
C PRO A 415 19.25 -20.27 16.39
N ASP A 416 19.44 -20.30 15.10
CA ASP A 416 18.39 -20.23 14.05
C ASP A 416 17.96 -21.62 13.54
N ALA A 417 18.49 -22.69 14.11
CA ALA A 417 18.12 -24.05 13.71
C ALA A 417 16.75 -24.46 14.30
N PRO A 418 15.89 -25.18 13.55
CA PRO A 418 14.64 -25.72 14.09
C PRO A 418 14.82 -26.58 15.35
N ALA A 419 15.91 -27.35 15.42
CA ALA A 419 16.23 -28.18 16.59
C ALA A 419 16.49 -27.36 17.86
N THR A 420 17.02 -26.13 17.76
CA THR A 420 17.16 -25.23 18.89
C THR A 420 15.79 -24.73 19.38
N ALA A 421 14.85 -24.45 18.47
CA ALA A 421 13.48 -24.13 18.83
C ALA A 421 12.76 -25.31 19.50
N ASP A 422 13.02 -26.53 19.05
CA ASP A 422 12.52 -27.75 19.69
C ASP A 422 13.07 -27.89 21.11
N LEU A 423 14.38 -27.63 21.33
CA LEU A 423 15.00 -27.65 22.66
C LEU A 423 14.37 -26.58 23.57
N VAL A 424 14.08 -25.36 23.09
CA VAL A 424 13.39 -24.35 23.92
C VAL A 424 12.00 -24.84 24.34
N ARG A 425 11.25 -25.50 23.45
CA ARG A 425 9.94 -26.10 23.80
C ARG A 425 10.09 -27.25 24.81
N GLU A 426 11.09 -28.08 24.64
CA GLU A 426 11.39 -29.19 25.58
C GLU A 426 11.74 -28.63 26.96
N LEU A 427 12.66 -27.67 27.06
CA LEU A 427 13.02 -27.02 28.34
C LEU A 427 11.80 -26.43 29.06
N ARG A 428 10.89 -25.80 28.29
CA ARG A 428 9.64 -25.25 28.83
C ARG A 428 8.66 -26.33 29.29
N SER A 429 8.66 -27.48 28.66
CA SER A 429 7.77 -28.60 29.01
C SER A 429 8.11 -29.19 30.39
N HIS A 430 9.37 -29.07 30.83
CA HIS A 430 9.83 -29.52 32.18
C HIS A 430 9.50 -28.54 33.30
N HIS A 431 8.85 -27.39 33.04
CA HIS A 431 8.53 -26.39 34.06
C HIS A 431 7.86 -26.96 35.30
N ASP A 432 6.79 -27.74 35.16
CA ASP A 432 6.04 -28.31 36.31
C ASP A 432 6.83 -29.38 37.06
N GLU A 433 7.70 -30.13 36.39
CA GLU A 433 8.59 -31.09 37.00
C GLU A 433 9.62 -30.38 37.86
N TRP A 434 10.29 -29.34 37.31
CA TRP A 434 11.31 -28.58 38.04
C TRP A 434 10.72 -27.77 39.19
N LEU A 435 9.53 -27.24 39.04
CA LEU A 435 8.81 -26.57 40.11
C LEU A 435 8.53 -27.53 41.28
N LYS A 436 8.15 -28.78 41.01
CA LYS A 436 7.92 -29.80 42.05
C LYS A 436 9.22 -30.33 42.66
N LYS A 437 10.25 -30.51 41.82
CA LYS A 437 11.51 -31.15 42.25
C LYS A 437 12.45 -30.20 42.96
N PHE A 438 12.58 -28.98 42.43
CA PHE A 438 13.54 -27.98 42.89
C PHE A 438 12.88 -26.80 43.62
N GLY A 439 11.55 -26.64 43.52
CA GLY A 439 10.83 -25.50 44.07
C GLY A 439 11.03 -24.18 43.30
N ILE A 440 11.56 -24.24 42.08
CA ILE A 440 11.88 -23.08 41.25
C ILE A 440 10.90 -22.95 40.10
N ASP A 441 10.28 -21.77 39.94
CA ASP A 441 9.52 -21.39 38.73
C ASP A 441 10.52 -20.99 37.63
N VAL A 442 11.02 -22.00 36.89
CA VAL A 442 12.06 -21.82 35.88
C VAL A 442 11.44 -21.25 34.61
N LYS A 443 11.99 -20.13 34.14
CA LYS A 443 11.65 -19.51 32.85
C LYS A 443 12.82 -19.63 31.88
N VAL A 444 12.52 -19.94 30.61
CA VAL A 444 13.51 -19.98 29.53
C VAL A 444 13.53 -18.64 28.85
N THR A 445 14.67 -17.98 28.82
CA THR A 445 14.90 -16.65 28.27
C THR A 445 16.25 -16.61 27.53
N GLY A 446 16.77 -15.42 27.29
CA GLY A 446 17.98 -15.18 26.50
C GLY A 446 17.60 -14.77 25.05
N PHE A 447 18.56 -14.15 24.35
CA PHE A 447 18.33 -13.61 23.02
C PHE A 447 17.76 -14.66 22.06
N THR A 448 18.31 -15.88 22.07
CA THR A 448 17.87 -16.98 21.21
C THR A 448 16.43 -17.40 21.48
N ALA A 449 16.04 -17.55 22.76
CA ALA A 449 14.67 -17.90 23.14
C ALA A 449 13.67 -16.80 22.74
N VAL A 450 14.03 -15.54 22.99
CA VAL A 450 13.22 -14.38 22.59
C VAL A 450 13.08 -14.30 21.06
N ALA A 451 14.15 -14.58 20.31
CA ALA A 451 14.12 -14.60 18.86
C ALA A 451 13.19 -15.70 18.31
N ILE A 452 13.17 -16.86 18.96
CA ILE A 452 12.24 -17.95 18.63
C ILE A 452 10.80 -17.53 18.93
N ASP A 453 10.54 -16.95 20.10
CA ASP A 453 9.20 -16.50 20.50
C ASP A 453 8.64 -15.44 19.55
N ILE A 454 9.46 -14.47 19.15
CA ILE A 454 9.08 -13.46 18.16
C ILE A 454 8.80 -14.12 16.81
N SER A 455 9.62 -15.08 16.38
CA SER A 455 9.40 -15.80 15.11
C SER A 455 8.12 -16.61 15.12
N ASP A 456 7.81 -17.29 16.23
CA ASP A 456 6.57 -18.04 16.42
C ASP A 456 5.35 -17.09 16.44
N GLN A 457 5.45 -15.94 17.12
CA GLN A 457 4.40 -14.91 17.12
C GLN A 457 4.15 -14.34 15.72
N LEU A 458 5.21 -14.07 14.97
CA LEU A 458 5.10 -13.60 13.57
C LEU A 458 4.48 -14.67 12.68
N GLY A 459 4.90 -15.92 12.83
CA GLY A 459 4.30 -17.05 12.12
C GLY A 459 2.81 -17.20 12.41
N ALA A 460 2.41 -17.08 13.67
CA ALA A 460 0.99 -17.13 14.08
C ALA A 460 0.18 -15.94 13.54
N ALA A 461 0.80 -14.77 13.36
CA ALA A 461 0.15 -13.58 12.83
C ALA A 461 -0.09 -13.63 11.31
N LEU A 462 0.58 -14.51 10.56
CA LEU A 462 0.47 -14.58 9.10
C LEU A 462 -0.96 -14.84 8.62
N LEU A 463 -1.65 -15.80 9.21
CA LEU A 463 -3.01 -16.17 8.79
C LEU A 463 -4.04 -15.07 9.14
N PRO A 464 -4.10 -14.53 10.37
CA PRO A 464 -4.99 -13.40 10.69
C PRO A 464 -4.72 -12.17 9.82
N PHE A 465 -3.46 -11.83 9.59
CA PHE A 465 -3.10 -10.72 8.73
C PHE A 465 -3.49 -10.96 7.26
N GLY A 466 -3.30 -12.18 6.76
CA GLY A 466 -3.75 -12.56 5.42
C GLY A 466 -5.26 -12.44 5.25
N ILE A 467 -6.03 -12.88 6.22
CA ILE A 467 -7.51 -12.73 6.22
C ILE A 467 -7.90 -11.26 6.24
N PHE A 468 -7.23 -10.43 7.05
CA PHE A 468 -7.46 -8.99 7.10
C PHE A 468 -7.20 -8.33 5.74
N VAL A 469 -6.05 -8.61 5.11
CA VAL A 469 -5.66 -8.04 3.82
C VAL A 469 -6.61 -8.46 2.70
N ILE A 470 -6.97 -9.75 2.63
CA ILE A 470 -7.93 -10.27 1.65
C ILE A 470 -9.33 -9.68 1.88
N GLY A 471 -9.78 -9.63 3.13
CA GLY A 471 -11.06 -9.02 3.49
C GLY A 471 -11.15 -7.55 3.11
N LEU A 472 -10.08 -6.79 3.39
CA LEU A 472 -9.94 -5.40 2.99
C LEU A 472 -10.02 -5.24 1.47
N SER A 473 -9.31 -6.11 0.72
CA SER A 473 -9.36 -6.16 -0.74
C SER A 473 -10.78 -6.34 -1.26
N LEU A 474 -11.47 -7.36 -0.76
CA LEU A 474 -12.84 -7.67 -1.18
C LEU A 474 -13.77 -6.48 -0.94
N VAL A 475 -13.68 -5.84 0.22
CA VAL A 475 -14.53 -4.67 0.56
C VAL A 475 -14.20 -3.49 -0.35
N LEU A 476 -12.94 -3.08 -0.42
CA LEU A 476 -12.54 -1.90 -1.17
C LEU A 476 -12.82 -2.04 -2.68
N LEU A 477 -12.44 -3.17 -3.28
CA LEU A 477 -12.69 -3.38 -4.70
C LEU A 477 -14.18 -3.56 -5.02
N THR A 478 -14.98 -4.12 -4.10
CA THR A 478 -16.43 -4.20 -4.29
C THR A 478 -17.06 -2.79 -4.33
N ILE A 479 -16.60 -1.88 -3.47
CA ILE A 479 -17.05 -0.48 -3.48
C ILE A 479 -16.68 0.19 -4.82
N VAL A 480 -15.44 0.00 -5.28
CA VAL A 480 -14.91 0.60 -6.50
C VAL A 480 -15.58 0.07 -7.75
N PHE A 481 -15.57 -1.24 -7.92
CA PHE A 481 -16.04 -1.87 -9.17
C PHE A 481 -17.52 -2.16 -9.18
N ARG A 482 -18.20 -2.03 -8.05
CA ARG A 482 -19.62 -2.42 -7.92
C ARG A 482 -19.87 -3.81 -8.52
N SER A 483 -19.00 -4.75 -8.18
CA SER A 483 -19.00 -6.14 -8.63
C SER A 483 -18.49 -7.02 -7.50
N ILE A 484 -18.96 -8.28 -7.44
CA ILE A 484 -18.43 -9.27 -6.52
C ILE A 484 -17.31 -10.09 -7.17
N TRP A 485 -17.43 -10.36 -8.44
CA TRP A 485 -16.50 -11.26 -9.13
C TRP A 485 -15.12 -10.65 -9.39
N VAL A 486 -15.06 -9.35 -9.66
CA VAL A 486 -13.79 -8.64 -9.84
C VAL A 486 -12.93 -8.70 -8.57
N PRO A 487 -13.44 -8.33 -7.37
CA PRO A 487 -12.70 -8.49 -6.12
C PRO A 487 -12.24 -9.91 -5.84
N VAL A 488 -13.09 -10.90 -6.09
CA VAL A 488 -12.74 -12.32 -5.88
C VAL A 488 -11.59 -12.75 -6.80
N THR A 489 -11.65 -12.41 -8.08
CA THR A 489 -10.56 -12.75 -9.02
C THR A 489 -9.27 -12.03 -8.68
N ALA A 490 -9.34 -10.78 -8.24
CA ALA A 490 -8.19 -10.00 -7.79
C ALA A 490 -7.55 -10.59 -6.52
N ALA A 491 -8.37 -10.97 -5.52
CA ALA A 491 -7.90 -11.58 -4.29
C ALA A 491 -7.23 -12.94 -4.54
N LEU A 492 -7.81 -13.78 -5.40
CA LEU A 492 -7.21 -15.06 -5.80
C LEU A 492 -5.90 -14.87 -6.57
N GLY A 493 -5.84 -13.88 -7.48
CA GLY A 493 -4.63 -13.51 -8.19
C GLY A 493 -3.52 -13.04 -7.25
N TYR A 494 -3.86 -12.17 -6.30
CA TYR A 494 -2.94 -11.72 -5.25
C TYR A 494 -2.41 -12.89 -4.40
N LEU A 495 -3.31 -13.78 -3.94
CA LEU A 495 -2.91 -14.93 -3.14
C LEU A 495 -1.93 -15.85 -3.90
N LEU A 496 -2.20 -16.07 -5.18
CA LEU A 496 -1.33 -16.85 -6.04
C LEU A 496 0.04 -16.18 -6.24
N SER A 497 0.06 -14.85 -6.41
CA SER A 497 1.30 -14.07 -6.55
C SER A 497 2.15 -14.11 -5.28
N ILE A 498 1.53 -13.96 -4.09
CA ILE A 498 2.27 -13.93 -2.83
C ILE A 498 2.88 -15.29 -2.48
N VAL A 499 2.12 -16.38 -2.67
CA VAL A 499 2.62 -17.73 -2.40
C VAL A 499 3.74 -18.11 -3.38
N ALA A 500 3.62 -17.72 -4.65
CA ALA A 500 4.69 -17.92 -5.62
C ALA A 500 5.93 -17.07 -5.29
N ALA A 501 5.75 -15.82 -4.79
CA ALA A 501 6.86 -14.98 -4.34
C ALA A 501 7.59 -15.62 -3.14
N PHE A 502 6.86 -16.18 -2.17
CA PHE A 502 7.45 -16.96 -1.09
C PHE A 502 8.25 -18.16 -1.63
N GLY A 503 7.71 -18.86 -2.64
CA GLY A 503 8.42 -19.95 -3.27
C GLY A 503 9.74 -19.53 -3.92
N VAL A 504 9.78 -18.38 -4.60
CA VAL A 504 11.03 -17.84 -5.16
C VAL A 504 12.02 -17.51 -4.06
N VAL A 505 11.57 -16.89 -2.96
CA VAL A 505 12.46 -16.53 -1.83
C VAL A 505 13.01 -17.78 -1.16
N SER A 506 12.17 -18.79 -0.86
CA SER A 506 12.65 -20.07 -0.29
C SER A 506 13.60 -20.80 -1.23
N ALA A 507 13.32 -20.82 -2.53
CA ALA A 507 14.20 -21.45 -3.51
C ALA A 507 15.62 -20.85 -3.51
N VAL A 508 15.72 -19.52 -3.34
CA VAL A 508 17.01 -18.80 -3.31
C VAL A 508 17.69 -18.91 -1.95
N PHE A 509 16.99 -18.60 -0.88
CA PHE A 509 17.62 -18.44 0.44
C PHE A 509 17.69 -19.75 1.24
N GLU A 510 16.80 -20.71 1.02
CA GLU A 510 16.81 -22.00 1.73
C GLU A 510 17.38 -23.14 0.86
N TRP A 511 17.03 -23.17 -0.45
CA TRP A 511 17.53 -24.21 -1.34
C TRP A 511 18.83 -23.82 -2.04
N GLY A 512 19.25 -22.54 -1.94
CA GLY A 512 20.49 -22.03 -2.47
C GLY A 512 20.51 -21.80 -3.99
N TRP A 513 19.34 -21.73 -4.66
CA TRP A 513 19.29 -21.44 -6.08
C TRP A 513 19.82 -20.04 -6.38
N PHE A 514 20.81 -19.93 -7.24
CA PHE A 514 21.47 -18.66 -7.59
C PHE A 514 22.10 -17.91 -6.41
N ALA A 515 22.37 -18.59 -5.28
CA ALA A 515 22.90 -17.97 -4.07
C ALA A 515 24.19 -17.20 -4.32
N ASP A 516 25.14 -17.75 -5.10
CA ASP A 516 26.40 -17.11 -5.43
C ASP A 516 26.18 -15.87 -6.32
N ALA A 517 25.29 -15.95 -7.31
CA ALA A 517 25.00 -14.84 -8.21
C ALA A 517 24.32 -13.65 -7.52
N LEU A 518 23.55 -13.94 -6.46
CA LEU A 518 22.85 -12.93 -5.66
C LEU A 518 23.62 -12.55 -4.38
N HIS A 519 24.86 -13.03 -4.24
CA HIS A 519 25.72 -12.80 -3.07
C HIS A 519 25.00 -13.09 -1.75
N VAL A 520 24.31 -14.25 -1.68
CA VAL A 520 23.67 -14.70 -0.45
C VAL A 520 24.76 -15.12 0.54
N ALA A 521 24.81 -14.43 1.67
CA ALA A 521 25.87 -14.63 2.65
C ALA A 521 25.84 -16.03 3.28
N ARG A 522 24.62 -16.56 3.51
CA ARG A 522 24.37 -17.88 4.09
C ARG A 522 23.03 -18.41 3.58
N VAL A 523 22.98 -19.68 3.22
CA VAL A 523 21.75 -20.42 2.93
C VAL A 523 21.19 -20.91 4.27
N GLY A 524 19.91 -20.63 4.52
CA GLY A 524 19.27 -20.98 5.79
C GLY A 524 17.91 -20.28 5.97
N PRO A 525 17.40 -20.25 7.21
CA PRO A 525 16.10 -19.65 7.52
C PRO A 525 16.00 -18.19 7.07
N ILE A 526 14.80 -17.80 6.67
CA ILE A 526 14.48 -16.48 6.17
C ILE A 526 14.01 -15.60 7.33
N ILE A 527 14.26 -14.30 7.23
CA ILE A 527 13.88 -13.35 8.27
C ILE A 527 12.37 -13.39 8.56
N SER A 528 11.99 -13.57 9.82
CA SER A 528 10.63 -13.91 10.27
C SER A 528 9.57 -12.88 9.91
N PHE A 529 9.92 -11.59 9.79
CA PHE A 529 8.97 -10.54 9.45
C PHE A 529 8.81 -10.33 7.93
N MET A 530 9.63 -10.98 7.09
CA MET A 530 9.54 -10.85 5.63
C MET A 530 8.17 -11.23 5.08
N PRO A 531 7.53 -12.34 5.48
CA PRO A 531 6.24 -12.71 4.89
C PRO A 531 5.14 -11.67 5.14
N ILE A 532 5.06 -11.13 6.35
CA ILE A 532 4.04 -10.12 6.71
C ILE A 532 4.27 -8.83 5.94
N ILE A 533 5.52 -8.36 5.85
CA ILE A 533 5.87 -7.16 5.07
C ILE A 533 5.53 -7.38 3.60
N LEU A 534 5.94 -8.54 3.06
CA LEU A 534 5.71 -8.87 1.65
C LEU A 534 4.21 -8.89 1.33
N MET A 535 3.39 -9.51 2.21
CA MET A 535 1.94 -9.51 2.06
C MET A 535 1.35 -8.10 2.07
N GLY A 536 1.72 -7.25 3.03
CA GLY A 536 1.19 -5.90 3.13
C GLY A 536 1.59 -5.00 1.96
N VAL A 537 2.86 -5.04 1.58
CA VAL A 537 3.39 -4.21 0.49
C VAL A 537 2.89 -4.65 -0.86
N LEU A 538 2.97 -5.95 -1.18
CA LEU A 538 2.47 -6.48 -2.46
C LEU A 538 0.96 -6.28 -2.60
N PHE A 539 0.20 -6.36 -1.50
CA PHE A 539 -1.22 -6.05 -1.54
C PHE A 539 -1.47 -4.64 -2.04
N GLY A 540 -0.80 -3.65 -1.43
CA GLY A 540 -0.96 -2.26 -1.83
C GLY A 540 -0.60 -2.03 -3.30
N LEU A 541 0.59 -2.48 -3.70
CA LEU A 541 1.09 -2.33 -5.07
C LEU A 541 0.26 -3.13 -6.09
N ALA A 542 -0.25 -4.28 -5.70
CA ALA A 542 -1.11 -5.09 -6.54
C ALA A 542 -2.45 -4.40 -6.79
N MET A 543 -3.10 -3.79 -5.80
CA MET A 543 -4.40 -3.14 -5.96
C MET A 543 -4.38 -2.01 -6.99
N ASP A 544 -3.32 -1.23 -7.05
CA ASP A 544 -3.20 -0.08 -7.94
C ASP A 544 -3.37 -0.47 -9.41
N TYR A 545 -2.70 -1.53 -9.84
CA TYR A 545 -2.80 -2.00 -11.22
C TYR A 545 -4.14 -2.64 -11.55
N GLU A 546 -4.76 -3.32 -10.58
CA GLU A 546 -6.10 -3.89 -10.76
C GLU A 546 -7.11 -2.79 -11.03
N VAL A 547 -7.07 -1.75 -10.21
CA VAL A 547 -7.96 -0.60 -10.39
C VAL A 547 -7.79 -0.01 -11.77
N PHE A 548 -6.56 0.24 -12.21
CA PHE A 548 -6.30 0.82 -13.54
C PHE A 548 -6.73 -0.05 -14.71
N LEU A 549 -6.43 -1.36 -14.64
CA LEU A 549 -6.74 -2.29 -15.73
C LEU A 549 -8.24 -2.53 -15.84
N VAL A 550 -8.89 -2.81 -14.71
CA VAL A 550 -10.28 -3.22 -14.69
C VAL A 550 -11.24 -2.03 -14.84
N SER A 551 -10.88 -0.82 -14.32
CA SER A 551 -11.67 0.39 -14.58
C SER A 551 -11.81 0.66 -16.08
N ARG A 552 -10.72 0.55 -16.85
CA ARG A 552 -10.77 0.70 -18.29
C ARG A 552 -11.65 -0.35 -18.97
N MET A 553 -11.56 -1.60 -18.52
CA MET A 553 -12.44 -2.65 -19.05
C MET A 553 -13.90 -2.36 -18.73
N ARG A 554 -14.19 -1.83 -17.55
CA ARG A 554 -15.54 -1.45 -17.13
C ARG A 554 -16.06 -0.26 -17.92
N GLU A 555 -15.25 0.79 -18.08
CA GLU A 555 -15.56 1.96 -18.89
C GLU A 555 -15.96 1.52 -20.31
N ASP A 556 -15.13 0.70 -20.97
CA ASP A 556 -15.42 0.17 -22.32
C ASP A 556 -16.70 -0.69 -22.34
N TYR A 557 -17.01 -1.44 -21.26
CA TYR A 557 -18.22 -2.26 -21.18
C TYR A 557 -19.49 -1.41 -21.03
N VAL A 558 -19.48 -0.41 -20.16
CA VAL A 558 -20.64 0.46 -19.91
C VAL A 558 -21.00 1.29 -21.14
N HIS A 559 -19.99 1.72 -21.92
CA HIS A 559 -20.19 2.50 -23.12
C HIS A 559 -20.50 1.65 -24.37
N ASP A 560 -20.32 0.34 -24.34
CA ASP A 560 -20.68 -0.55 -25.47
C ASP A 560 -22.21 -0.74 -25.52
N ALA A 561 -22.84 -0.34 -26.64
CA ALA A 561 -24.30 -0.47 -26.83
C ALA A 561 -24.82 -1.92 -26.62
N GLY A 562 -23.97 -2.93 -26.90
CA GLY A 562 -24.31 -4.33 -26.69
C GLY A 562 -24.40 -4.74 -25.23
N SER A 563 -23.88 -3.96 -24.29
CA SER A 563 -23.97 -4.22 -22.84
C SER A 563 -25.40 -4.15 -22.31
N ARG A 564 -26.24 -3.35 -22.95
CA ARG A 564 -27.68 -3.15 -22.62
C ARG A 564 -28.61 -4.02 -23.48
N SER A 565 -28.08 -4.84 -24.35
CA SER A 565 -28.87 -5.72 -25.20
C SER A 565 -29.65 -6.76 -24.38
N PRO A 566 -30.90 -7.08 -24.71
CA PRO A 566 -31.63 -8.19 -24.13
C PRO A 566 -30.97 -9.56 -24.46
N ASP A 567 -30.21 -9.63 -25.56
CA ASP A 567 -29.56 -10.87 -25.99
C ASP A 567 -28.26 -11.10 -25.15
N ARG A 568 -28.23 -12.26 -24.49
CA ARG A 568 -27.10 -12.70 -23.69
C ARG A 568 -25.80 -12.89 -24.50
N ALA A 569 -25.94 -13.36 -25.75
CA ALA A 569 -24.79 -13.56 -26.62
C ALA A 569 -24.12 -12.23 -26.98
N GLU A 570 -24.92 -11.18 -27.18
CA GLU A 570 -24.45 -9.85 -27.47
C GLU A 570 -23.81 -9.17 -26.27
N ARG A 571 -24.41 -9.30 -25.06
CA ARG A 571 -23.78 -8.84 -23.80
C ARG A 571 -22.43 -9.50 -23.54
N ARG A 572 -22.34 -10.81 -23.80
CA ARG A 572 -21.07 -11.55 -23.68
C ARG A 572 -20.03 -11.09 -24.72
N ALA A 573 -20.46 -10.79 -25.93
CA ALA A 573 -19.59 -10.24 -26.96
C ALA A 573 -19.10 -8.82 -26.60
N ALA A 574 -19.98 -7.97 -26.04
CA ALA A 574 -19.62 -6.66 -25.52
C ALA A 574 -18.60 -6.76 -24.40
N ALA A 575 -18.81 -7.65 -23.42
CA ALA A 575 -17.84 -7.90 -22.35
C ALA A 575 -16.46 -8.33 -22.90
N LEU A 576 -16.42 -9.18 -23.89
CA LEU A 576 -15.16 -9.60 -24.51
C LEU A 576 -14.46 -8.47 -25.29
N ARG A 577 -15.24 -7.60 -25.97
CA ARG A 577 -14.70 -6.40 -26.63
C ARG A 577 -14.10 -5.46 -25.58
N ALA A 578 -14.80 -5.22 -24.49
CA ALA A 578 -14.38 -4.39 -23.38
C ALA A 578 -13.07 -4.90 -22.73
N VAL A 579 -12.96 -6.21 -22.47
CA VAL A 579 -11.73 -6.82 -21.98
C VAL A 579 -10.55 -6.57 -22.92
N ARG A 580 -10.76 -6.72 -24.24
CA ARG A 580 -9.70 -6.49 -25.24
C ARG A 580 -9.35 -5.02 -25.41
N GLY A 581 -10.34 -4.14 -25.41
CA GLY A 581 -10.18 -2.68 -25.52
C GLY A 581 -9.44 -2.11 -24.32
N GLY A 582 -9.98 -2.32 -23.13
CA GLY A 582 -9.42 -1.86 -21.87
C GLY A 582 -8.00 -2.37 -21.63
N PHE A 583 -7.75 -3.66 -21.94
CA PHE A 583 -6.40 -4.23 -21.88
C PHE A 583 -5.43 -3.49 -22.83
N THR A 584 -5.82 -3.32 -24.09
CA THR A 584 -4.94 -2.69 -25.09
C THR A 584 -4.61 -1.24 -24.72
N GLY A 585 -5.58 -0.53 -24.13
CA GLY A 585 -5.41 0.84 -23.64
C GLY A 585 -4.45 0.95 -22.45
N SER A 586 -4.50 0.00 -21.51
CA SER A 586 -3.75 0.04 -20.26
C SER A 586 -2.40 -0.68 -20.33
N ALA A 587 -2.24 -1.67 -21.19
CA ALA A 587 -1.10 -2.60 -21.21
C ALA A 587 0.27 -1.90 -21.24
N LYS A 588 0.43 -0.80 -21.99
CA LYS A 588 1.70 -0.08 -22.08
C LYS A 588 2.12 0.53 -20.75
N VAL A 589 1.18 1.13 -20.04
CA VAL A 589 1.45 1.82 -18.77
C VAL A 589 1.74 0.79 -17.68
N VAL A 590 0.89 -0.24 -17.54
CA VAL A 590 1.06 -1.33 -16.58
C VAL A 590 2.39 -2.07 -16.79
N THR A 591 2.76 -2.37 -18.06
CA THR A 591 4.05 -3.01 -18.35
C THR A 591 5.24 -2.14 -17.96
N ALA A 592 5.18 -0.83 -18.26
CA ALA A 592 6.26 0.08 -17.92
C ALA A 592 6.41 0.22 -16.40
N ALA A 593 5.30 0.39 -15.69
CA ALA A 593 5.26 0.51 -14.24
C ALA A 593 5.77 -0.77 -13.55
N GLY A 594 5.27 -1.94 -13.95
CA GLY A 594 5.73 -3.23 -13.41
C GLY A 594 7.23 -3.46 -13.65
N LEU A 595 7.75 -3.09 -14.83
CA LEU A 595 9.18 -3.22 -15.14
C LEU A 595 10.04 -2.25 -14.33
N ILE A 596 9.58 -1.02 -14.09
CA ILE A 596 10.29 -0.02 -13.27
C ILE A 596 10.39 -0.51 -11.83
N MET A 597 9.24 -0.92 -11.25
CA MET A 597 9.24 -1.41 -9.87
C MET A 597 10.07 -2.67 -9.71
N PHE A 598 9.96 -3.63 -10.65
CA PHE A 598 10.83 -4.80 -10.66
C PHE A 598 12.30 -4.39 -10.65
N ALA A 599 12.71 -3.46 -11.53
CA ALA A 599 14.09 -3.00 -11.60
C ALA A 599 14.56 -2.30 -10.32
N VAL A 600 13.69 -1.49 -9.71
CA VAL A 600 13.99 -0.82 -8.43
C VAL A 600 14.22 -1.85 -7.34
N PHE A 601 13.31 -2.82 -7.16
CA PHE A 601 13.46 -3.80 -6.08
C PHE A 601 14.63 -4.78 -6.32
N VAL A 602 14.85 -5.21 -7.56
CA VAL A 602 16.00 -6.07 -7.91
C VAL A 602 17.33 -5.40 -7.58
N ALA A 603 17.42 -4.07 -7.71
CA ALA A 603 18.64 -3.34 -7.42
C ALA A 603 19.10 -3.43 -5.96
N PHE A 604 18.16 -3.66 -5.04
CA PHE A 604 18.48 -3.86 -3.62
C PHE A 604 18.93 -5.29 -3.27
N VAL A 605 18.88 -6.24 -4.22
CA VAL A 605 19.19 -7.65 -3.91
C VAL A 605 20.70 -7.92 -3.82
N PRO A 606 21.59 -7.50 -4.77
CA PRO A 606 22.99 -7.99 -4.79
C PRO A 606 23.84 -7.52 -3.60
N GLU A 607 23.77 -6.23 -3.26
CA GLU A 607 24.61 -5.59 -2.23
C GLU A 607 23.81 -5.05 -1.04
N GLY A 608 22.51 -5.31 -0.99
CA GLY A 608 21.64 -4.90 0.09
C GLY A 608 22.00 -5.57 1.42
N ASP A 609 21.54 -5.00 2.53
CA ASP A 609 21.60 -5.62 3.84
C ASP A 609 21.00 -7.04 3.81
N SER A 610 21.66 -7.98 4.47
CA SER A 610 21.27 -9.41 4.44
C SER A 610 19.84 -9.65 4.95
N SER A 611 19.33 -8.78 5.82
CA SER A 611 17.95 -8.84 6.31
C SER A 611 16.93 -8.33 5.29
N LEU A 612 17.34 -7.42 4.41
CA LEU A 612 16.45 -6.82 3.39
C LEU A 612 16.45 -7.55 2.05
N LYS A 613 17.53 -8.31 1.75
CA LYS A 613 17.61 -9.09 0.48
C LYS A 613 16.41 -9.98 0.24
N PRO A 614 15.94 -10.80 1.20
CA PRO A 614 14.75 -11.63 1.01
C PRO A 614 13.49 -10.81 0.73
N ILE A 615 13.33 -9.64 1.37
CA ILE A 615 12.21 -8.73 1.17
C ILE A 615 12.27 -8.14 -0.25
N ALA A 616 13.44 -7.62 -0.64
CA ALA A 616 13.63 -7.03 -1.95
C ALA A 616 13.40 -8.03 -3.09
N LEU A 617 13.96 -9.25 -2.96
CA LEU A 617 13.74 -10.33 -3.92
C LEU A 617 12.26 -10.75 -3.98
N GLY A 618 11.63 -10.91 -2.82
CA GLY A 618 10.22 -11.26 -2.74
C GLY A 618 9.31 -10.22 -3.36
N LEU A 619 9.58 -8.92 -3.13
CA LEU A 619 8.86 -7.82 -3.78
C LEU A 619 9.09 -7.81 -5.28
N ALA A 620 10.33 -7.96 -5.74
CA ALA A 620 10.65 -8.01 -7.16
C ALA A 620 9.94 -9.18 -7.85
N ALA A 621 10.06 -10.39 -7.30
CA ALA A 621 9.41 -11.59 -7.83
C ALA A 621 7.88 -11.46 -7.80
N GLY A 622 7.33 -11.00 -6.66
CA GLY A 622 5.89 -10.81 -6.50
C GLY A 622 5.32 -9.82 -7.51
N ILE A 623 5.98 -8.67 -7.72
CA ILE A 623 5.57 -7.69 -8.73
C ILE A 623 5.69 -8.23 -10.14
N ALA A 624 6.79 -8.95 -10.47
CA ALA A 624 6.92 -9.54 -11.79
C ALA A 624 5.81 -10.58 -12.06
N ILE A 625 5.53 -11.44 -11.09
CA ILE A 625 4.45 -12.42 -11.17
C ILE A 625 3.10 -11.73 -11.29
N ASP A 626 2.81 -10.76 -10.41
CA ASP A 626 1.55 -10.05 -10.39
C ASP A 626 1.31 -9.26 -11.68
N ALA A 627 2.25 -8.40 -12.08
CA ALA A 627 2.08 -7.56 -13.24
C ALA A 627 1.99 -8.36 -14.54
N PHE A 628 2.87 -9.34 -14.77
CA PHE A 628 2.96 -10.00 -16.08
C PHE A 628 2.15 -11.29 -16.17
N LEU A 629 2.13 -12.15 -15.14
CA LEU A 629 1.42 -13.41 -15.18
C LEU A 629 -0.02 -13.28 -14.70
N VAL A 630 -0.25 -12.57 -13.60
CA VAL A 630 -1.61 -12.44 -13.07
C VAL A 630 -2.38 -11.38 -13.85
N ARG A 631 -1.93 -10.13 -13.90
CA ARG A 631 -2.72 -9.03 -14.47
C ARG A 631 -2.71 -8.98 -15.98
N MET A 632 -1.57 -9.22 -16.60
CA MET A 632 -1.49 -9.19 -18.05
C MET A 632 -1.94 -10.49 -18.71
N THR A 633 -2.18 -11.58 -17.94
CA THR A 633 -2.53 -12.87 -18.51
C THR A 633 -3.73 -13.52 -17.82
N LEU A 634 -3.67 -13.76 -16.49
CA LEU A 634 -4.71 -14.48 -15.76
C LEU A 634 -6.01 -13.67 -15.65
N ILE A 635 -5.94 -12.38 -15.26
CA ILE A 635 -7.13 -11.53 -15.11
C ILE A 635 -7.91 -11.38 -16.42
N PRO A 636 -7.30 -11.03 -17.57
CA PRO A 636 -8.03 -11.03 -18.85
C PRO A 636 -8.64 -12.38 -19.22
N ALA A 637 -7.98 -13.50 -18.87
CA ALA A 637 -8.54 -14.83 -19.08
C ALA A 637 -9.77 -15.06 -18.20
N LEU A 638 -9.69 -14.76 -16.92
CA LEU A 638 -10.81 -14.91 -15.97
C LEU A 638 -12.00 -14.02 -16.34
N MET A 639 -11.74 -12.75 -16.71
CA MET A 639 -12.76 -11.82 -17.17
C MET A 639 -13.45 -12.31 -18.47
N ALA A 640 -12.69 -12.91 -19.39
CA ALA A 640 -13.25 -13.52 -20.59
C ALA A 640 -14.10 -14.78 -20.29
N ILE A 641 -13.75 -15.56 -19.25
CA ILE A 641 -14.54 -16.70 -18.77
C ILE A 641 -15.85 -16.22 -18.14
N LEU A 642 -15.77 -15.23 -17.25
CA LEU A 642 -16.93 -14.67 -16.52
C LEU A 642 -17.89 -13.92 -17.49
N GLY A 643 -17.33 -13.20 -18.49
CA GLY A 643 -18.10 -12.41 -19.43
C GLY A 643 -18.96 -11.34 -18.75
N GLU A 644 -20.28 -11.32 -19.02
CA GLU A 644 -21.21 -10.36 -18.42
C GLU A 644 -21.28 -10.43 -16.90
N ARG A 645 -21.16 -11.65 -16.33
CA ARG A 645 -21.20 -11.87 -14.85
C ARG A 645 -20.11 -11.12 -14.09
N ALA A 646 -19.00 -10.79 -14.75
CA ALA A 646 -17.94 -10.02 -14.13
C ALA A 646 -18.42 -8.65 -13.64
N TRP A 647 -19.50 -8.12 -14.20
CA TRP A 647 -20.02 -6.78 -13.91
C TRP A 647 -21.35 -6.78 -13.13
N GLU A 648 -21.81 -7.96 -12.70
CA GLU A 648 -23.04 -8.10 -11.95
C GLU A 648 -22.84 -7.80 -10.46
N ILE A 649 -23.78 -7.06 -9.88
CA ILE A 649 -23.87 -6.82 -8.44
C ILE A 649 -25.30 -7.16 -7.96
N PRO A 650 -25.49 -7.83 -6.81
CA PRO A 650 -26.79 -8.04 -6.23
C PRO A 650 -27.48 -6.72 -5.84
N ALA A 651 -28.78 -6.59 -6.10
CA ALA A 651 -29.54 -5.36 -5.86
C ALA A 651 -29.53 -4.89 -4.38
N TRP A 652 -29.42 -5.82 -3.42
CA TRP A 652 -29.32 -5.47 -2.01
C TRP A 652 -27.99 -4.77 -1.67
N LEU A 653 -26.90 -5.21 -2.32
CA LEU A 653 -25.56 -4.66 -2.11
C LEU A 653 -25.43 -3.31 -2.82
N GLU A 654 -26.05 -3.17 -4.00
CA GLU A 654 -26.08 -1.93 -4.77
C GLU A 654 -26.68 -0.75 -4.01
N ARG A 655 -27.73 -1.02 -3.18
CA ARG A 655 -28.39 0.01 -2.36
C ARG A 655 -27.56 0.48 -1.17
N ILE A 656 -26.61 -0.32 -0.70
CA ILE A 656 -25.80 -0.03 0.50
C ILE A 656 -24.49 0.67 0.11
N LEU A 657 -23.96 0.37 -1.08
CA LEU A 657 -22.67 0.88 -1.48
C LEU A 657 -22.70 2.36 -1.87
N PRO A 658 -21.75 3.17 -1.39
CA PRO A 658 -21.59 4.55 -1.84
C PRO A 658 -21.21 4.59 -3.32
N SER A 659 -21.65 5.63 -4.02
CA SER A 659 -21.17 5.92 -5.38
C SER A 659 -19.83 6.64 -5.29
N VAL A 660 -18.73 5.95 -5.61
CA VAL A 660 -17.40 6.54 -5.67
C VAL A 660 -17.03 6.70 -7.15
N ASP A 661 -16.88 7.95 -7.58
CA ASP A 661 -16.43 8.30 -8.94
C ASP A 661 -14.89 8.34 -8.96
N ILE A 662 -14.26 7.23 -9.30
CA ILE A 662 -12.80 7.13 -9.43
C ILE A 662 -12.35 7.57 -10.84
N GLU A 663 -13.23 7.50 -11.81
CA GLU A 663 -12.94 7.76 -13.20
C GLU A 663 -13.05 9.25 -13.57
N GLY A 664 -13.63 10.06 -12.68
CA GLY A 664 -13.84 11.50 -12.91
C GLY A 664 -14.90 11.79 -13.97
N GLU A 665 -15.81 10.83 -14.22
CA GLU A 665 -16.89 11.01 -15.19
C GLU A 665 -17.75 12.23 -14.88
N ALA A 666 -17.99 12.51 -13.61
CA ALA A 666 -18.75 13.68 -13.18
C ALA A 666 -18.03 14.98 -13.60
N VAL A 667 -16.69 15.03 -13.46
CA VAL A 667 -15.89 16.19 -13.87
C VAL A 667 -15.85 16.32 -15.39
N GLU A 668 -15.75 15.22 -16.11
CA GLU A 668 -15.71 15.22 -17.56
C GLU A 668 -17.08 15.60 -18.15
N ARG A 669 -18.17 15.10 -17.59
CA ARG A 669 -19.55 15.50 -17.93
C ARG A 669 -19.81 16.97 -17.61
N GLU A 670 -19.37 17.46 -16.44
CA GLU A 670 -19.50 18.87 -16.06
C GLU A 670 -18.75 19.78 -17.03
N ARG A 671 -17.59 19.36 -17.53
CA ARG A 671 -16.79 20.10 -18.52
C ARG A 671 -17.34 20.03 -19.95
N HIS A 672 -17.76 18.85 -20.42
CA HIS A 672 -18.41 18.72 -21.75
C HIS A 672 -19.66 19.57 -21.85
N LEU A 673 -20.34 19.75 -20.71
CA LEU A 673 -21.53 20.57 -20.61
C LEU A 673 -21.22 21.97 -20.05
N ALA A 674 -19.96 22.37 -19.92
CA ALA A 674 -19.60 23.68 -19.34
C ALA A 674 -20.19 24.83 -20.15
N ALA A 675 -20.23 24.72 -21.45
CA ALA A 675 -20.83 25.73 -22.35
C ALA A 675 -22.34 25.53 -22.59
N TRP A 676 -22.93 24.40 -22.15
CA TRP A 676 -24.37 24.18 -22.22
C TRP A 676 -25.06 24.84 -21.00
N PRO A 677 -26.21 25.48 -21.20
CA PRO A 677 -27.09 25.53 -22.34
C PRO A 677 -26.72 26.57 -23.41
N GLY A 678 -25.67 27.38 -23.24
CA GLY A 678 -25.25 28.41 -24.17
C GLY A 678 -25.94 29.77 -23.94
N ASP A 679 -26.81 29.84 -22.94
CA ASP A 679 -27.49 31.02 -22.44
C ASP A 679 -27.33 31.16 -20.92
N ASP A 680 -27.81 32.30 -20.36
CA ASP A 680 -27.70 32.58 -18.92
C ASP A 680 -28.85 31.97 -18.08
N SER A 681 -29.49 30.90 -18.54
CA SER A 681 -30.64 30.28 -17.85
C SER A 681 -30.26 29.83 -16.42
N VAL A 682 -31.08 30.17 -15.43
CA VAL A 682 -30.98 29.70 -14.04
C VAL A 682 -31.43 28.25 -13.93
N VAL A 683 -32.44 27.85 -14.69
CA VAL A 683 -32.84 26.45 -14.86
C VAL A 683 -32.79 26.10 -16.34
N ALA A 684 -32.02 25.09 -16.69
CA ALA A 684 -31.98 24.53 -18.03
C ALA A 684 -32.11 23.01 -17.93
N ALA A 685 -33.10 22.48 -18.66
CA ALA A 685 -33.31 21.05 -18.80
C ALA A 685 -33.47 20.69 -20.27
N ASP A 686 -32.79 19.62 -20.73
CA ASP A 686 -32.98 19.04 -22.06
C ASP A 686 -33.15 17.52 -21.94
N ASP A 687 -34.17 16.99 -22.62
CA ASP A 687 -34.50 15.57 -22.61
C ASP A 687 -34.60 14.97 -21.21
N LEU A 688 -35.07 15.78 -20.24
CA LEU A 688 -35.13 15.37 -18.84
C LEU A 688 -36.16 14.26 -18.63
N VAL A 689 -35.72 13.16 -17.98
CA VAL A 689 -36.57 12.00 -17.69
C VAL A 689 -36.65 11.79 -16.16
N LEU A 690 -37.86 11.65 -15.69
CA LEU A 690 -38.21 11.19 -14.32
C LEU A 690 -39.21 10.04 -14.48
N ALA A 691 -38.71 8.82 -14.64
CA ALA A 691 -39.51 7.65 -15.01
C ALA A 691 -40.61 7.33 -13.98
N ASP A 692 -40.27 7.37 -12.70
CA ASP A 692 -41.23 7.14 -11.59
C ASP A 692 -42.34 8.20 -11.55
N ALA A 693 -42.10 9.37 -12.11
CA ALA A 693 -43.07 10.46 -12.15
C ALA A 693 -43.82 10.54 -13.52
N GLY A 694 -43.46 9.68 -14.47
CA GLY A 694 -44.08 9.68 -15.82
C GLY A 694 -43.64 10.86 -16.67
N ILE A 695 -42.52 11.53 -16.40
CA ILE A 695 -41.97 12.64 -17.19
C ILE A 695 -40.95 12.08 -18.18
N ASP A 696 -41.17 12.32 -19.47
CA ASP A 696 -40.27 11.91 -20.54
C ASP A 696 -39.94 13.12 -21.44
N ARG A 697 -38.60 13.32 -21.69
CA ARG A 697 -38.04 14.33 -22.58
C ARG A 697 -38.49 15.75 -22.37
N LEU A 698 -38.54 16.21 -21.13
CA LEU A 698 -38.92 17.56 -20.75
C LEU A 698 -37.81 18.57 -21.08
N HIS A 699 -38.20 19.71 -21.64
CA HIS A 699 -37.32 20.84 -21.90
C HIS A 699 -37.75 22.06 -21.10
N ILE A 700 -36.83 22.67 -20.35
CA ILE A 700 -37.09 23.87 -19.54
C ILE A 700 -35.97 24.89 -19.79
N ARG A 701 -36.33 26.15 -19.93
CA ARG A 701 -35.42 27.30 -19.88
C ARG A 701 -36.05 28.39 -19.03
N LEU A 702 -35.35 28.82 -17.99
CA LEU A 702 -35.76 29.89 -17.09
C LEU A 702 -34.63 30.87 -16.92
N ALA A 703 -34.80 32.11 -17.31
CA ALA A 703 -33.80 33.15 -17.20
C ALA A 703 -33.62 33.66 -15.74
N PRO A 704 -32.48 34.32 -15.39
CA PRO A 704 -32.31 34.94 -14.09
C PRO A 704 -33.41 35.98 -13.83
N GLY A 705 -34.03 35.95 -12.65
CA GLY A 705 -35.07 36.88 -12.25
C GLY A 705 -36.46 36.63 -12.94
N ALA A 706 -36.55 35.74 -13.88
CA ALA A 706 -37.79 35.35 -14.50
C ALA A 706 -38.70 34.54 -13.58
N ALA A 707 -39.99 34.49 -13.91
CA ALA A 707 -40.96 33.64 -13.22
C ALA A 707 -41.56 32.65 -14.20
N ALA A 708 -41.83 31.43 -13.75
CA ALA A 708 -42.51 30.40 -14.51
C ALA A 708 -43.46 29.57 -13.65
N VAL A 709 -44.48 29.02 -14.29
CA VAL A 709 -45.45 28.10 -13.69
C VAL A 709 -45.30 26.75 -14.37
N LEU A 710 -45.02 25.71 -13.62
CA LEU A 710 -45.12 24.33 -14.07
C LEU A 710 -46.52 23.82 -13.82
N THR A 711 -47.15 23.29 -14.81
CA THR A 711 -48.49 22.71 -14.73
C THR A 711 -48.54 21.33 -15.39
N GLY A 712 -49.53 20.55 -15.04
CA GLY A 712 -49.76 19.20 -15.55
C GLY A 712 -50.88 18.47 -14.87
N SER A 713 -51.21 17.27 -15.32
CA SER A 713 -52.30 16.46 -14.77
C SER A 713 -51.99 15.78 -13.43
N SER A 714 -50.70 15.63 -13.05
CA SER A 714 -50.28 14.91 -11.86
C SER A 714 -49.52 15.81 -10.88
N ALA A 715 -50.12 16.01 -9.69
CA ALA A 715 -49.47 16.72 -8.59
C ALA A 715 -48.18 16.00 -8.13
N GLY A 716 -48.11 14.66 -8.24
CA GLY A 716 -46.94 13.87 -7.92
C GLY A 716 -45.77 14.12 -8.90
N ALA A 717 -46.07 14.24 -10.19
CA ALA A 717 -45.11 14.56 -11.23
C ALA A 717 -44.52 15.96 -11.04
N LEU A 718 -45.39 16.96 -10.82
CA LEU A 718 -44.98 18.34 -10.56
C LEU A 718 -44.07 18.43 -9.32
N ARG A 719 -44.42 17.71 -8.24
CA ARG A 719 -43.60 17.63 -7.03
C ARG A 719 -42.24 16.97 -7.29
N ALA A 720 -42.20 15.85 -7.99
CA ALA A 720 -40.96 15.16 -8.33
C ALA A 720 -40.04 16.07 -9.14
N LEU A 721 -40.58 16.79 -10.12
CA LEU A 721 -39.83 17.77 -10.93
C LEU A 721 -39.30 18.92 -10.08
N SER A 722 -40.12 19.49 -9.22
CA SER A 722 -39.73 20.55 -8.28
C SER A 722 -38.56 20.12 -7.41
N LEU A 723 -38.63 18.90 -6.88
CA LEU A 723 -37.59 18.32 -6.04
C LEU A 723 -36.32 17.98 -6.85
N ALA A 724 -36.46 17.58 -8.12
CA ALA A 724 -35.33 17.35 -8.99
C ALA A 724 -34.58 18.67 -9.30
N ILE A 725 -35.32 19.74 -9.63
CA ILE A 725 -34.76 21.08 -9.83
C ILE A 725 -34.09 21.61 -8.54
N ALA A 726 -34.67 21.34 -7.38
CA ALA A 726 -34.07 21.69 -6.08
C ALA A 726 -32.89 20.76 -5.67
N GLY A 727 -32.48 19.81 -6.51
CA GLY A 727 -31.36 18.89 -6.25
C GLY A 727 -31.66 17.83 -5.17
N ARG A 728 -32.94 17.51 -4.91
CA ARG A 728 -33.40 16.55 -3.89
C ARG A 728 -33.80 15.20 -4.48
N VAL A 729 -34.12 15.15 -5.78
CA VAL A 729 -34.42 13.94 -6.56
C VAL A 729 -33.42 13.88 -7.71
N THR A 730 -32.92 12.69 -8.00
CA THR A 730 -31.98 12.46 -9.12
C THR A 730 -32.79 12.14 -10.38
N PRO A 731 -32.57 12.87 -11.48
CA PRO A 731 -33.14 12.48 -12.79
C PRO A 731 -32.62 11.12 -13.26
N ASP A 732 -33.47 10.36 -13.96
CA ASP A 732 -33.12 9.05 -14.52
C ASP A 732 -32.30 9.21 -15.80
N ASP A 733 -32.60 10.23 -16.63
CA ASP A 733 -31.84 10.55 -17.84
C ASP A 733 -32.02 12.04 -18.21
N GLY A 734 -31.27 12.51 -19.22
CA GLY A 734 -31.33 13.88 -19.68
C GLY A 734 -30.32 14.80 -19.02
N ARG A 735 -30.48 16.11 -19.25
CA ARG A 735 -29.56 17.14 -18.72
C ARG A 735 -30.35 18.12 -17.89
N LEU A 736 -29.84 18.42 -16.71
CA LEU A 736 -30.42 19.43 -15.81
C LEU A 736 -29.31 20.29 -15.21
N ARG A 737 -29.37 21.59 -15.44
CA ARG A 737 -28.50 22.59 -14.83
C ARG A 737 -29.34 23.57 -14.04
N VAL A 738 -28.94 23.84 -12.79
CA VAL A 738 -29.62 24.77 -11.89
C VAL A 738 -28.62 25.72 -11.28
N ALA A 739 -28.89 27.03 -11.36
CA ALA A 739 -27.99 28.07 -10.85
C ALA A 739 -26.53 27.89 -11.33
N GLY A 740 -26.32 27.50 -12.60
CA GLY A 740 -25.00 27.27 -13.19
C GLY A 740 -24.36 25.92 -12.88
N HIS A 741 -25.01 25.05 -12.09
CA HIS A 741 -24.48 23.75 -11.67
C HIS A 741 -25.23 22.56 -12.25
N LEU A 742 -24.50 21.58 -12.78
CA LEU A 742 -25.07 20.35 -13.32
C LEU A 742 -25.52 19.39 -12.22
N LEU A 743 -26.71 18.85 -12.38
CA LEU A 743 -27.28 17.80 -11.55
C LEU A 743 -27.16 16.42 -12.26
N PRO A 744 -26.98 15.33 -11.50
CA PRO A 744 -26.94 15.26 -10.02
C PRO A 744 -25.58 15.59 -9.39
N GLY A 745 -24.51 15.79 -10.15
CA GLY A 745 -23.14 15.92 -9.63
C GLY A 745 -22.96 17.00 -8.56
N ARG A 746 -23.67 18.14 -8.68
CA ARG A 746 -23.61 19.25 -7.71
C ARG A 746 -24.86 19.42 -6.87
N ALA A 747 -25.61 18.35 -6.64
CA ALA A 747 -26.87 18.40 -5.90
C ALA A 747 -26.72 18.98 -4.47
N ALA A 748 -25.62 18.70 -3.78
CA ALA A 748 -25.35 19.24 -2.46
C ALA A 748 -25.25 20.78 -2.47
N TRP A 749 -24.57 21.35 -3.47
CA TRP A 749 -24.47 22.80 -3.65
C TRP A 749 -25.82 23.39 -4.00
N VAL A 750 -26.57 22.81 -4.96
CA VAL A 750 -27.90 23.28 -5.34
C VAL A 750 -28.86 23.29 -4.16
N ARG A 751 -28.86 22.21 -3.34
CA ARG A 751 -29.69 22.15 -2.11
C ARG A 751 -29.41 23.28 -1.13
N SER A 752 -28.20 23.77 -1.05
CA SER A 752 -27.82 24.84 -0.11
C SER A 752 -28.01 26.24 -0.67
N HIS A 753 -28.22 26.40 -1.99
CA HIS A 753 -28.30 27.72 -2.65
C HIS A 753 -29.61 27.95 -3.41
N VAL A 754 -30.49 26.96 -3.49
CA VAL A 754 -31.82 27.03 -4.11
C VAL A 754 -32.87 26.87 -3.01
N GLY A 755 -33.76 27.84 -2.91
CA GLY A 755 -34.87 27.78 -1.98
C GLY A 755 -35.94 26.83 -2.50
N ALA A 756 -36.45 25.95 -1.66
CA ALA A 756 -37.53 25.04 -2.02
C ALA A 756 -38.57 24.97 -0.91
N VAL A 757 -39.84 25.20 -1.27
CA VAL A 757 -40.99 25.11 -0.36
C VAL A 757 -42.03 24.16 -0.95
N VAL A 758 -42.47 23.19 -0.17
CA VAL A 758 -43.53 22.29 -0.53
C VAL A 758 -44.78 22.70 0.26
N ALA A 759 -45.74 23.37 -0.39
CA ALA A 759 -46.88 23.98 0.29
C ALA A 759 -47.74 22.98 1.09
N ALA A 760 -47.86 21.76 0.59
CA ALA A 760 -48.66 20.71 1.28
C ALA A 760 -48.03 20.18 2.58
N ASP A 761 -46.71 20.34 2.75
CA ASP A 761 -45.97 19.81 3.90
C ASP A 761 -45.53 20.94 4.87
N SER A 762 -45.89 22.20 4.55
CA SER A 762 -45.52 23.37 5.34
C SER A 762 -46.31 23.46 6.66
N GLY A 763 -45.58 23.43 7.78
CA GLY A 763 -46.17 23.71 9.10
C GLY A 763 -46.38 25.23 9.33
N SER A 764 -45.62 26.08 8.64
CA SER A 764 -45.74 27.54 8.65
C SER A 764 -45.13 28.11 7.36
N LEU A 765 -46.00 28.41 6.39
CA LEU A 765 -45.59 28.98 5.11
C LEU A 765 -44.66 30.21 5.24
N SER A 766 -44.94 31.05 6.21
CA SER A 766 -44.12 32.27 6.46
C SER A 766 -42.70 31.97 6.91
N ALA A 767 -42.54 30.92 7.75
CA ALA A 767 -41.23 30.50 8.23
C ALA A 767 -40.46 29.85 7.07
N ASP A 768 -41.07 28.92 6.33
CA ASP A 768 -40.45 28.19 5.23
C ASP A 768 -40.07 29.11 4.07
N LEU A 769 -40.90 30.11 3.74
CA LEU A 769 -40.56 31.16 2.76
C LEU A 769 -39.43 32.05 3.23
N SER A 770 -39.39 32.40 4.51
CA SER A 770 -38.30 33.21 5.07
C SER A 770 -36.97 32.46 5.03
N GLU A 771 -36.99 31.14 5.22
CA GLU A 771 -35.82 30.28 5.08
C GLU A 771 -35.42 30.10 3.61
N ALA A 772 -36.37 29.81 2.73
CA ALA A 772 -36.12 29.61 1.30
C ALA A 772 -35.57 30.86 0.60
N LEU A 773 -35.94 32.09 1.08
CA LEU A 773 -35.47 33.38 0.54
C LEU A 773 -34.22 33.89 1.27
N ARG A 774 -33.72 33.16 2.27
CA ARG A 774 -32.52 33.60 3.02
C ARG A 774 -31.27 33.59 2.11
N GLY A 775 -30.46 34.62 2.22
CA GLY A 775 -29.19 34.65 1.48
C GLY A 775 -29.30 35.05 -0.01
N ARG A 776 -30.46 35.45 -0.47
CA ARG A 776 -30.74 35.84 -1.87
C ARG A 776 -30.46 34.71 -2.86
N PRO A 777 -31.23 33.60 -2.80
CA PRO A 777 -31.04 32.47 -3.71
C PRO A 777 -31.23 32.88 -5.16
N ALA A 778 -30.51 32.21 -6.09
CA ALA A 778 -30.69 32.44 -7.52
C ALA A 778 -32.06 31.94 -8.02
N LEU A 779 -32.60 30.92 -7.34
CA LEU A 779 -33.89 30.30 -7.66
C LEU A 779 -34.65 29.95 -6.40
N VAL A 780 -35.97 30.16 -6.42
CA VAL A 780 -36.93 29.64 -5.44
C VAL A 780 -37.96 28.80 -6.16
N VAL A 781 -38.15 27.57 -5.70
CA VAL A 781 -39.14 26.61 -6.18
C VAL A 781 -40.23 26.43 -5.13
N ILE A 782 -41.48 26.63 -5.50
CA ILE A 782 -42.64 26.49 -4.61
C ILE A 782 -43.63 25.52 -5.19
N ASP A 783 -43.80 24.38 -4.54
CA ASP A 783 -44.65 23.28 -5.00
C ASP A 783 -46.05 23.39 -4.45
N GLY A 784 -47.09 23.28 -5.32
CA GLY A 784 -48.48 23.13 -4.96
C GLY A 784 -49.17 24.43 -4.52
N VAL A 785 -48.96 25.51 -5.23
CA VAL A 785 -49.54 26.85 -4.93
C VAL A 785 -51.09 26.85 -4.92
N ASP A 786 -51.70 26.01 -5.74
CA ASP A 786 -53.17 25.83 -5.83
C ASP A 786 -53.77 25.25 -4.55
N ARG A 787 -52.95 24.64 -3.69
CA ARG A 787 -53.39 24.09 -2.40
C ARG A 787 -53.42 25.12 -1.27
N LEU A 788 -52.82 26.30 -1.50
CA LEU A 788 -52.76 27.36 -0.52
C LEU A 788 -54.12 28.08 -0.41
N SER A 789 -54.53 28.43 0.80
CA SER A 789 -55.68 29.29 1.05
C SER A 789 -55.42 30.73 0.51
N ARG A 790 -56.47 31.50 0.28
CA ARG A 790 -56.34 32.88 -0.22
C ARG A 790 -55.39 33.75 0.61
N PRO A 791 -55.50 33.75 1.96
CA PRO A 791 -54.56 34.53 2.80
C PRO A 791 -53.12 34.09 2.65
N GLU A 792 -52.87 32.79 2.49
CA GLU A 792 -51.53 32.26 2.28
C GLU A 792 -50.98 32.65 0.90
N ARG A 793 -51.82 32.68 -0.14
CA ARG A 793 -51.41 33.17 -1.47
C ARG A 793 -51.10 34.66 -1.45
N ASP A 794 -51.88 35.48 -0.73
CA ASP A 794 -51.61 36.90 -0.53
C ASP A 794 -50.27 37.10 0.20
N GLN A 795 -50.00 36.28 1.20
CA GLN A 795 -48.74 36.29 1.95
C GLN A 795 -47.55 35.84 1.05
N LEU A 796 -47.73 34.83 0.23
CA LEU A 796 -46.74 34.37 -0.74
C LEU A 796 -46.42 35.47 -1.74
N ALA A 797 -47.45 36.12 -2.32
CA ALA A 797 -47.25 37.21 -3.26
C ALA A 797 -46.49 38.39 -2.63
N ALA A 798 -46.82 38.74 -1.40
CA ALA A 798 -46.12 39.79 -0.66
C ALA A 798 -44.63 39.45 -0.47
N ARG A 799 -44.30 38.19 -0.06
CA ARG A 799 -42.91 37.74 0.12
C ARG A 799 -42.12 37.67 -1.17
N LEU A 800 -42.76 37.25 -2.28
CA LEU A 800 -42.16 37.22 -3.59
C LEU A 800 -41.92 38.64 -4.17
N ARG A 801 -42.75 39.60 -3.81
CA ARG A 801 -42.56 41.00 -4.18
C ARG A 801 -41.32 41.60 -3.50
N ASP A 802 -41.08 41.22 -2.23
CA ASP A 802 -39.93 41.65 -1.46
C ASP A 802 -38.63 40.90 -1.84
N ALA A 803 -38.74 39.80 -2.56
CA ALA A 803 -37.58 39.04 -3.03
C ALA A 803 -36.74 39.84 -4.05
N HIS A 804 -35.43 39.61 -4.05
CA HIS A 804 -34.50 40.28 -4.96
C HIS A 804 -34.92 40.10 -6.42
N SER A 805 -34.75 41.12 -7.25
CA SER A 805 -35.17 41.10 -8.66
C SER A 805 -34.46 40.00 -9.50
N SER A 806 -33.23 39.63 -9.12
CA SER A 806 -32.46 38.59 -9.78
C SER A 806 -32.84 37.15 -9.36
N THR A 807 -33.66 36.98 -8.32
CA THR A 807 -34.13 35.65 -7.89
C THR A 807 -35.20 35.17 -8.85
N ALA A 808 -34.97 34.10 -9.54
CA ALA A 808 -35.98 33.45 -10.38
C ALA A 808 -37.00 32.69 -9.50
N VAL A 809 -38.22 32.63 -9.95
CA VAL A 809 -39.34 32.02 -9.22
C VAL A 809 -39.96 30.94 -10.07
N LEU A 810 -40.06 29.73 -9.52
CA LEU A 810 -40.74 28.60 -10.16
C LEU A 810 -41.85 28.11 -9.28
N LEU A 811 -43.09 28.24 -9.73
CA LEU A 811 -44.29 27.75 -9.04
C LEU A 811 -44.80 26.51 -9.69
N THR A 812 -45.38 25.58 -8.92
CA THR A 812 -46.18 24.48 -9.50
C THR A 812 -47.61 24.58 -9.07
N ALA A 813 -48.53 24.30 -10.03
CA ALA A 813 -49.97 24.23 -9.80
C ALA A 813 -50.65 23.35 -10.82
N LEU A 814 -51.69 22.61 -10.44
CA LEU A 814 -52.55 21.89 -11.38
C LEU A 814 -53.43 22.87 -12.18
N ALA A 815 -53.81 24.00 -11.58
CA ALA A 815 -54.51 25.09 -12.19
C ALA A 815 -53.53 26.29 -12.36
N PRO A 816 -52.99 26.54 -13.54
CA PRO A 816 -51.95 27.57 -13.74
C PRO A 816 -52.47 29.00 -13.46
N GLU A 817 -53.75 29.27 -13.59
CA GLU A 817 -54.35 30.58 -13.33
C GLU A 817 -54.09 31.05 -11.92
N ILE A 818 -54.18 30.15 -10.93
CA ILE A 818 -53.99 30.47 -9.50
C ILE A 818 -52.51 30.91 -9.25
N ALA A 819 -51.56 30.23 -9.88
CA ALA A 819 -50.15 30.58 -9.72
C ALA A 819 -49.81 31.86 -10.50
N LEU A 820 -50.44 32.10 -11.67
CA LEU A 820 -50.29 33.32 -12.42
C LEU A 820 -50.80 34.53 -11.68
N ASP A 821 -51.97 34.40 -11.00
CA ASP A 821 -52.50 35.48 -10.13
C ASP A 821 -51.51 35.85 -9.05
N VAL A 822 -50.97 34.85 -8.33
CA VAL A 822 -49.95 35.07 -7.29
C VAL A 822 -48.70 35.77 -7.84
N LEU A 823 -48.22 35.40 -9.04
CA LEU A 823 -47.06 36.07 -9.67
C LEU A 823 -47.39 37.48 -10.14
N THR A 824 -48.60 37.72 -10.63
CA THR A 824 -49.09 39.04 -11.04
C THR A 824 -49.17 39.95 -9.81
N ASP A 825 -49.77 39.49 -8.72
CA ASP A 825 -49.84 40.23 -7.43
C ASP A 825 -48.44 40.47 -6.83
N ALA A 826 -47.49 39.54 -7.08
CA ALA A 826 -46.09 39.73 -6.70
C ALA A 826 -45.29 40.68 -7.61
N GLY A 827 -45.88 41.16 -8.69
CA GLY A 827 -45.16 42.00 -9.68
C GLY A 827 -44.13 41.24 -10.52
N ARG A 828 -44.33 39.94 -10.67
CA ARG A 828 -43.42 39.04 -11.40
C ARG A 828 -44.00 38.58 -12.77
N SER A 829 -44.75 39.43 -13.41
CA SER A 829 -45.34 39.19 -14.73
C SER A 829 -44.55 39.91 -15.83
N PRO A 830 -44.43 39.39 -17.08
CA PRO A 830 -45.05 38.14 -17.54
C PRO A 830 -44.33 36.90 -16.99
N ALA A 831 -45.05 35.79 -16.81
CA ALA A 831 -44.54 34.50 -16.40
C ALA A 831 -44.82 33.45 -17.50
N ASP A 832 -43.84 32.58 -17.71
CA ASP A 832 -43.98 31.46 -18.66
C ASP A 832 -44.79 30.33 -18.02
N VAL A 833 -45.66 29.69 -18.80
CA VAL A 833 -46.39 28.49 -18.38
C VAL A 833 -45.83 27.30 -19.13
N ILE A 834 -45.32 26.31 -18.39
CA ILE A 834 -44.72 25.11 -18.93
C ILE A 834 -45.62 23.92 -18.51
N ASP A 835 -46.27 23.30 -19.48
CA ASP A 835 -47.07 22.11 -19.30
C ASP A 835 -46.18 20.88 -19.44
N ILE A 836 -46.05 20.09 -18.37
CA ILE A 836 -45.21 18.88 -18.33
C ILE A 836 -45.81 17.69 -19.08
N ASP A 837 -47.07 17.71 -19.36
CA ASP A 837 -47.82 16.68 -20.12
C ASP A 837 -47.86 16.97 -21.64
N ALA A 838 -47.46 18.16 -22.06
CA ALA A 838 -47.46 18.51 -23.47
C ALA A 838 -46.39 17.67 -24.21
N PRO A 839 -46.74 17.01 -25.32
CA PRO A 839 -45.75 16.32 -26.15
C PRO A 839 -44.70 17.34 -26.58
N ALA A 840 -43.42 16.95 -26.59
CA ALA A 840 -42.29 17.83 -26.92
C ALA A 840 -42.50 18.52 -28.27
N ALA A 841 -43.23 19.63 -28.24
CA ALA A 841 -43.38 20.50 -29.40
C ALA A 841 -42.05 21.20 -29.63
N LEU A 842 -41.50 21.08 -30.79
CA LEU A 842 -40.42 21.89 -31.34
C LEU A 842 -40.63 23.36 -30.92
N SER A 843 -40.03 23.77 -29.84
CA SER A 843 -39.98 25.18 -29.47
C SER A 843 -39.23 25.89 -30.58
N SER A 844 -40.00 26.62 -31.38
CA SER A 844 -39.52 27.46 -32.46
C SER A 844 -38.31 28.27 -32.02
N ALA A 845 -37.17 28.03 -32.67
CA ALA A 845 -36.09 28.99 -32.69
C ALA A 845 -36.62 30.35 -33.14
N PRO A 846 -36.21 31.47 -32.54
CA PRO A 846 -36.52 32.77 -33.13
C PRO A 846 -35.86 32.87 -34.50
N HIS A 847 -36.66 33.13 -35.52
CA HIS A 847 -36.21 33.59 -36.83
C HIS A 847 -35.38 34.86 -36.64
N GLY A 848 -34.09 34.72 -36.76
CA GLY A 848 -33.14 35.83 -36.92
C GLY A 848 -32.74 35.84 -38.39
N ALA A 849 -33.09 36.94 -39.06
CA ALA A 849 -32.93 37.21 -40.46
C ALA A 849 -31.48 37.19 -40.94
N ASP A 850 -31.39 36.80 -42.22
CA ASP A 850 -30.49 37.28 -43.29
C ASP A 850 -29.13 37.91 -42.90
N GLU A 851 -28.04 37.34 -43.28
CA GLU A 851 -27.04 37.47 -44.35
C GLU A 851 -25.78 36.62 -44.06
#